data_ccfc8afdd20c3dce71863cd98bcda588
#
_entry.id   ccfc8afdd20c3dce71863cd98bcda588
#
_cell.length_a   1.000
_cell.length_b   1.000
_cell.length_c   1.000
_cell.angle_alpha   90.00
_cell.angle_beta   90.00
_cell.angle_gamma   90.00
#
_symmetry.space_group_name_H-M   'P 1'
#
loop_
_entity.id
_entity.type
_entity.pdbx_description
1 polymer ?
#
loop_
_entity_poly.entity_id
_entity_poly.type
_entity_poly.pdbx_seq_one_letter_code
_entity_poly.pdbx_strand_id
1 'polypeptide(L)'
;MPAIVLRQAEHANLQNLHVQLMLGGILQRELWEEAEEYLINKGIYDVTLIEESNFQEYRKILNKKGYARQQAIQRTAALRRIQKYWVEKEFGELLTEIDGCNVPEPKLKGNIKRFLIRQSIHYIREVDYLVRERYEMELLETRNYAQTLKYLNVFDHIKQYDIQKEMESLSGMARNRMQYKNQILFLPYLPDQKLARDFEYIQDKQELVWDFKRTAPELLKHQVFYLLTYTLEHLYQDNPKERRVRYLLPLHWLYDFCAEENIPDLECMEINQIQKFEKIVEKKVVNVKNAMQIVDNSRRLLFLAAPEIHWYANVWYMERFHLAEDRLNPSNPVLRLTFIDVENRKNREILQKYAQYHVGIGNLTIGNIRQQLYEIKRLMQYFDAEESICKVDTKKLDSYFKVLDEKDTKEATFNTRIAHIKKFYEFLKVNSYVKEIPFQDSYYYKKTFPEHHDRTVKERVYMEILSKLYSFPLELRLIFLHLWCTGLRISEVCTLKGAAYSWDGEDAWLKIYQIKMKAEKMIPIPLVLYKIMQTYISKKHIRPKEYIFKAQDGKAYRYGTFVKNFKNQCEKSGIANSEYVFKSHDYRHTLATQFYDHEVSLQTIRDYLGHYSEEMTKQYVDYMPKKVAKANMEFYAKPENNLGSMITVKKRGEKHDKKNLSKGT
;
A
#
# COMPACT_ATOMS: atom_id res chain seq x y z
N MET A 1 -3.69 -0.57 43.49
CA MET A 1 -3.38 -0.76 44.93
C MET A 1 -4.27 -0.02 45.94
N PRO A 2 -4.92 1.13 45.69
CA PRO A 2 -5.80 1.77 46.68
C PRO A 2 -7.14 1.02 46.95
N ALA A 3 -7.70 0.35 45.96
CA ALA A 3 -9.01 -0.31 46.12
C ALA A 3 -8.98 -1.59 46.98
N ILE A 4 -7.86 -2.28 47.02
CA ILE A 4 -7.69 -3.49 47.84
C ILE A 4 -7.60 -3.15 49.33
N VAL A 5 -6.96 -2.02 49.67
CA VAL A 5 -6.79 -1.58 51.07
C VAL A 5 -8.11 -1.05 51.64
N LEU A 6 -8.95 -0.40 50.86
CA LEU A 6 -10.26 0.11 51.32
C LEU A 6 -11.29 -1.01 51.58
N ARG A 7 -11.29 -2.08 50.78
CA ARG A 7 -12.19 -3.24 50.99
C ARG A 7 -11.80 -4.09 52.21
N GLN A 8 -10.51 -4.18 52.55
CA GLN A 8 -10.08 -4.86 53.80
C GLN A 8 -10.62 -4.21 55.08
N ALA A 9 -10.93 -2.91 55.03
CA ALA A 9 -11.50 -2.20 56.19
C ALA A 9 -13.01 -2.43 56.40
N GLU A 10 -13.75 -2.69 55.31
CA GLU A 10 -15.21 -2.95 55.38
C GLU A 10 -15.54 -4.41 55.72
N HIS A 11 -14.69 -5.37 55.38
CA HIS A 11 -14.87 -6.80 55.71
C HIS A 11 -14.33 -7.22 57.10
N ALA A 12 -13.80 -6.29 57.85
CA ALA A 12 -13.04 -6.57 59.07
C ALA A 12 -13.87 -6.97 60.28
N ASN A 13 -15.17 -7.31 60.15
CA ASN A 13 -15.94 -7.67 61.33
C ASN A 13 -16.58 -9.04 61.22
N LEU A 14 -15.77 -10.10 61.41
CA LEU A 14 -16.29 -11.47 61.59
C LEU A 14 -17.43 -11.54 62.64
N GLN A 15 -17.49 -10.64 63.65
CA GLN A 15 -18.57 -10.52 64.62
C GLN A 15 -19.89 -10.08 63.98
N ASN A 16 -19.89 -9.16 63.02
CA ASN A 16 -21.08 -8.80 62.24
C ASN A 16 -21.58 -9.95 61.37
N LEU A 17 -20.71 -10.78 60.89
CA LEU A 17 -21.00 -11.99 60.15
C LEU A 17 -21.79 -12.98 61.03
N HIS A 18 -21.31 -13.21 62.24
CA HIS A 18 -21.98 -14.09 63.21
C HIS A 18 -23.42 -13.64 63.48
N VAL A 19 -23.62 -12.35 63.73
CA VAL A 19 -24.97 -11.80 63.99
C VAL A 19 -25.91 -12.00 62.81
N GLN A 20 -25.44 -11.78 61.57
CA GLN A 20 -26.26 -11.95 60.39
C GLN A 20 -26.60 -13.44 60.12
N LEU A 21 -25.68 -14.35 60.38
CA LEU A 21 -25.93 -15.79 60.23
C LEU A 21 -26.92 -16.32 61.25
N MET A 22 -26.88 -15.79 62.47
CA MET A 22 -27.82 -16.10 63.55
C MET A 22 -29.21 -15.59 63.23
N LEU A 23 -29.35 -14.34 62.72
CA LEU A 23 -30.62 -13.75 62.30
C LEU A 23 -31.22 -14.51 61.12
N GLY A 24 -30.42 -15.13 60.25
CA GLY A 24 -30.84 -15.96 59.13
C GLY A 24 -31.19 -17.41 59.48
N GLY A 25 -31.00 -17.83 60.72
CA GLY A 25 -31.20 -19.23 61.16
C GLY A 25 -30.21 -20.24 60.57
N ILE A 26 -29.08 -19.77 60.03
CA ILE A 26 -28.12 -20.58 59.27
C ILE A 26 -27.13 -21.31 60.14
N LEU A 27 -26.85 -20.81 61.35
CA LEU A 27 -25.81 -21.32 62.22
C LEU A 27 -26.11 -21.24 63.69
N GLN A 28 -25.64 -22.24 64.49
CA GLN A 28 -25.62 -22.20 65.92
C GLN A 28 -24.34 -21.53 66.43
N ARG A 29 -24.42 -20.76 67.50
CA ARG A 29 -23.29 -19.97 68.09
C ARG A 29 -22.05 -20.80 68.36
N GLU A 30 -22.21 -21.95 68.99
CA GLU A 30 -21.09 -22.85 69.35
C GLU A 30 -20.31 -23.40 68.13
N LEU A 31 -20.90 -23.48 66.97
CA LEU A 31 -20.26 -23.94 65.76
C LEU A 31 -19.45 -22.85 65.09
N TRP A 32 -19.76 -21.60 65.36
CA TRP A 32 -19.06 -20.44 64.79
C TRP A 32 -17.83 -20.02 65.60
N GLU A 33 -17.90 -19.99 66.93
CA GLU A 33 -16.82 -19.46 67.79
C GLU A 33 -15.50 -20.17 67.51
N GLU A 34 -15.49 -21.48 67.36
CA GLU A 34 -14.26 -22.22 67.00
C GLU A 34 -13.78 -22.04 65.57
N ALA A 35 -14.70 -21.85 64.67
CA ALA A 35 -14.34 -21.55 63.28
C ALA A 35 -13.78 -20.14 63.16
N GLU A 36 -14.32 -19.18 63.92
CA GLU A 36 -13.82 -17.81 64.01
C GLU A 36 -12.39 -17.75 64.58
N GLU A 37 -12.15 -18.45 65.69
CA GLU A 37 -10.82 -18.59 66.31
C GLU A 37 -9.81 -19.16 65.28
N TYR A 38 -10.20 -20.20 64.54
CA TYR A 38 -9.36 -20.80 63.50
C TYR A 38 -9.04 -19.82 62.38
N LEU A 39 -10.04 -19.10 61.87
CA LEU A 39 -9.89 -18.15 60.77
C LEU A 39 -8.99 -16.97 61.15
N ILE A 40 -9.20 -16.41 62.37
CA ILE A 40 -8.36 -15.33 62.93
C ILE A 40 -6.91 -15.80 63.07
N ASN A 41 -6.69 -16.99 63.61
CA ASN A 41 -5.35 -17.56 63.78
C ASN A 41 -4.62 -17.83 62.46
N LYS A 42 -5.37 -17.96 61.35
CA LYS A 42 -4.84 -18.10 59.99
C LYS A 42 -4.71 -16.79 59.21
N GLY A 43 -5.15 -15.67 59.79
CA GLY A 43 -5.20 -14.38 59.13
C GLY A 43 -6.24 -14.32 57.99
N ILE A 44 -7.26 -15.17 58.02
CA ILE A 44 -8.33 -15.21 57.04
C ILE A 44 -9.49 -14.36 57.58
N TYR A 45 -9.56 -13.12 57.13
CA TYR A 45 -10.61 -12.17 57.53
C TYR A 45 -11.79 -12.13 56.56
N ASP A 46 -11.64 -12.70 55.38
CA ASP A 46 -12.68 -12.85 54.39
C ASP A 46 -13.02 -14.33 54.18
N VAL A 47 -14.23 -14.71 54.58
CA VAL A 47 -14.74 -16.10 54.52
C VAL A 47 -14.95 -16.61 53.09
N THR A 48 -15.09 -15.72 52.12
CA THR A 48 -15.22 -16.09 50.71
C THR A 48 -13.92 -16.69 50.18
N LEU A 49 -12.76 -16.34 50.76
CA LEU A 49 -11.44 -16.77 50.36
C LEU A 49 -10.95 -18.09 51.01
N ILE A 50 -11.79 -18.75 51.81
CA ILE A 50 -11.44 -20.03 52.41
C ILE A 50 -11.25 -21.10 51.32
N GLU A 51 -10.09 -21.74 51.31
CA GLU A 51 -9.76 -22.80 50.38
C GLU A 51 -10.04 -24.22 50.94
N GLU A 52 -10.08 -25.21 50.03
CA GLU A 52 -10.29 -26.60 50.44
C GLU A 52 -9.21 -27.10 51.42
N SER A 53 -7.98 -26.64 51.28
CA SER A 53 -6.87 -26.87 52.19
C SER A 53 -7.18 -26.42 53.62
N ASN A 54 -7.84 -25.27 53.78
CA ASN A 54 -8.24 -24.71 55.07
C ASN A 54 -9.29 -25.60 55.74
N PHE A 55 -10.28 -26.13 54.98
CA PHE A 55 -11.25 -27.06 55.55
C PHE A 55 -10.62 -28.36 56.03
N GLN A 56 -9.66 -28.87 55.30
CA GLN A 56 -8.94 -30.09 55.69
C GLN A 56 -8.08 -29.86 56.92
N GLU A 57 -7.41 -28.71 56.99
CA GLU A 57 -6.59 -28.32 58.16
C GLU A 57 -7.46 -28.06 59.39
N TYR A 58 -8.54 -27.31 59.24
CA TYR A 58 -9.50 -27.08 60.31
C TYR A 58 -10.02 -28.41 60.89
N ARG A 59 -10.39 -29.35 60.01
CA ARG A 59 -10.80 -30.70 60.46
C ARG A 59 -9.70 -31.45 61.22
N LYS A 60 -8.42 -31.31 60.82
CA LYS A 60 -7.29 -31.88 61.55
C LYS A 60 -7.14 -31.25 62.95
N ILE A 61 -7.32 -29.93 63.05
CA ILE A 61 -7.27 -29.21 64.30
C ILE A 61 -8.40 -29.64 65.25
N LEU A 62 -9.60 -29.77 64.76
CA LEU A 62 -10.74 -30.26 65.54
C LEU A 62 -10.50 -31.67 66.07
N ASN A 63 -9.95 -32.58 65.26
CA ASN A 63 -9.61 -33.90 65.70
C ASN A 63 -8.50 -33.89 66.78
N LYS A 64 -7.51 -32.97 66.71
CA LYS A 64 -6.50 -32.77 67.70
C LYS A 64 -7.04 -32.17 69.01
N LYS A 65 -8.08 -31.33 68.95
CA LYS A 65 -8.79 -30.79 70.15
C LYS A 65 -9.68 -31.84 70.85
N GLY A 66 -9.72 -33.12 70.36
CA GLY A 66 -10.47 -34.19 71.02
C GLY A 66 -11.90 -34.39 70.51
N TYR A 67 -12.35 -33.70 69.46
CA TYR A 67 -13.71 -33.88 68.94
C TYR A 67 -13.87 -35.25 68.28
N ALA A 68 -15.02 -35.89 68.52
CA ALA A 68 -15.40 -37.12 67.81
C ALA A 68 -15.47 -36.84 66.30
N ARG A 69 -15.08 -37.86 65.48
CA ARG A 69 -15.05 -37.77 64.03
C ARG A 69 -16.33 -37.13 63.41
N GLN A 70 -17.50 -37.50 63.97
CA GLN A 70 -18.78 -36.99 63.47
C GLN A 70 -18.98 -35.51 63.79
N GLN A 71 -18.54 -35.06 64.98
CA GLN A 71 -18.57 -33.66 65.41
C GLN A 71 -17.62 -32.79 64.58
N ALA A 72 -16.41 -33.28 64.31
CA ALA A 72 -15.46 -32.59 63.44
C ALA A 72 -16.00 -32.43 61.97
N ILE A 73 -16.67 -33.43 61.47
CA ILE A 73 -17.38 -33.35 60.18
C ILE A 73 -18.48 -32.30 60.22
N GLN A 74 -19.30 -32.29 61.27
CA GLN A 74 -20.41 -31.35 61.43
C GLN A 74 -19.93 -29.91 61.49
N ARG A 75 -18.86 -29.60 62.28
CA ARG A 75 -18.24 -28.27 62.40
C ARG A 75 -17.58 -27.83 61.08
N THR A 76 -16.90 -28.71 60.38
CA THR A 76 -16.36 -28.41 59.06
C THR A 76 -17.46 -28.15 58.04
N ALA A 77 -18.55 -28.89 58.10
CA ALA A 77 -19.73 -28.65 57.27
C ALA A 77 -20.43 -27.31 57.58
N ALA A 78 -20.43 -26.89 58.87
CA ALA A 78 -20.92 -25.58 59.25
C ALA A 78 -20.09 -24.45 58.63
N LEU A 79 -18.75 -24.53 58.69
CA LEU A 79 -17.88 -23.55 58.09
C LEU A 79 -18.07 -23.49 56.55
N ARG A 80 -18.28 -24.64 55.88
CA ARG A 80 -18.63 -24.67 54.45
C ARG A 80 -19.95 -23.98 54.10
N ARG A 81 -20.97 -24.13 54.99
CA ARG A 81 -22.28 -23.43 54.80
C ARG A 81 -22.10 -21.94 54.94
N ILE A 82 -21.25 -21.47 55.87
CA ILE A 82 -20.97 -20.04 56.03
C ILE A 82 -20.29 -19.49 54.79
N GLN A 83 -19.26 -20.15 54.33
CA GLN A 83 -18.60 -19.75 53.08
C GLN A 83 -19.60 -19.70 51.93
N LYS A 84 -20.39 -20.75 51.74
CA LYS A 84 -21.37 -20.83 50.68
C LYS A 84 -22.37 -19.68 50.75
N TYR A 85 -22.88 -19.37 51.91
CA TYR A 85 -23.84 -18.27 52.12
C TYR A 85 -23.23 -16.91 51.68
N TRP A 86 -22.01 -16.61 52.12
CA TRP A 86 -21.37 -15.36 51.78
C TRP A 86 -20.99 -15.27 50.31
N VAL A 87 -20.48 -16.34 49.72
CA VAL A 87 -20.20 -16.43 48.31
C VAL A 87 -21.49 -16.23 47.48
N GLU A 88 -22.60 -16.85 47.87
CA GLU A 88 -23.88 -16.66 47.20
C GLU A 88 -24.43 -15.23 47.40
N LYS A 89 -24.25 -14.63 48.59
CA LYS A 89 -24.70 -13.27 48.88
C LYS A 89 -23.88 -12.20 48.13
N GLU A 90 -22.58 -12.36 48.04
CA GLU A 90 -21.66 -11.36 47.49
C GLU A 90 -21.42 -11.56 46.00
N PHE A 91 -21.32 -12.80 45.56
CA PHE A 91 -21.04 -13.17 44.17
C PHE A 91 -22.15 -13.91 43.45
N GLY A 92 -23.37 -13.88 43.97
CA GLY A 92 -24.48 -14.65 43.44
C GLY A 92 -24.81 -14.33 41.98
N GLU A 93 -24.72 -13.07 41.59
CA GLU A 93 -24.93 -12.65 40.20
C GLU A 93 -23.85 -13.25 39.29
N LEU A 94 -22.56 -13.13 39.65
CA LEU A 94 -21.45 -13.73 38.92
C LEU A 94 -21.61 -15.25 38.74
N LEU A 95 -21.99 -15.94 39.84
CA LEU A 95 -22.20 -17.39 39.81
C LEU A 95 -23.32 -17.79 38.88
N THR A 96 -24.43 -17.03 38.90
CA THR A 96 -25.60 -17.26 38.04
C THR A 96 -25.23 -16.99 36.56
N GLU A 97 -24.49 -15.91 36.29
CA GLU A 97 -24.03 -15.60 34.94
C GLU A 97 -23.14 -16.74 34.39
N ILE A 98 -22.17 -17.21 35.17
CA ILE A 98 -21.25 -18.30 34.74
C ILE A 98 -22.02 -19.62 34.54
N ASP A 99 -22.99 -19.94 35.44
CA ASP A 99 -23.78 -21.19 35.32
C ASP A 99 -24.66 -21.17 34.09
N GLY A 100 -25.20 -20.01 33.73
CA GLY A 100 -26.02 -19.83 32.54
C GLY A 100 -25.28 -19.93 31.22
N CYS A 101 -23.95 -19.81 31.23
CA CYS A 101 -23.13 -19.92 30.00
C CYS A 101 -23.07 -21.35 29.51
N ASN A 102 -23.26 -21.58 28.20
CA ASN A 102 -22.97 -22.86 27.56
C ASN A 102 -21.49 -22.90 27.15
N VAL A 103 -20.70 -23.83 27.72
CA VAL A 103 -19.27 -23.92 27.49
C VAL A 103 -18.85 -25.36 27.12
N PRO A 104 -17.73 -25.53 26.37
CA PRO A 104 -17.30 -26.86 25.92
C PRO A 104 -17.03 -27.87 27.05
N GLU A 105 -16.48 -27.41 28.18
CA GLU A 105 -16.12 -28.24 29.32
C GLU A 105 -16.70 -27.69 30.63
N PRO A 106 -17.98 -27.97 30.96
CA PRO A 106 -18.67 -27.37 32.14
C PRO A 106 -17.97 -27.65 33.48
N LYS A 107 -17.23 -28.77 33.59
CA LYS A 107 -16.51 -29.13 34.81
C LYS A 107 -15.42 -28.13 35.20
N LEU A 108 -14.92 -27.34 34.25
CA LEU A 108 -13.86 -26.33 34.47
C LEU A 108 -14.39 -25.04 35.07
N LYS A 109 -15.71 -24.76 34.98
CA LYS A 109 -16.36 -23.56 35.55
C LYS A 109 -16.02 -23.37 37.05
N GLY A 110 -15.95 -24.45 37.82
CA GLY A 110 -15.65 -24.38 39.24
C GLY A 110 -14.28 -23.79 39.58
N ASN A 111 -13.28 -23.97 38.73
CA ASN A 111 -11.97 -23.34 38.89
C ASN A 111 -12.03 -21.85 38.54
N ILE A 112 -12.70 -21.50 37.45
CA ILE A 112 -12.88 -20.12 37.00
C ILE A 112 -13.63 -19.29 38.06
N LYS A 113 -14.72 -19.82 38.62
CA LYS A 113 -15.49 -19.18 39.71
C LYS A 113 -14.57 -18.86 40.88
N ARG A 114 -13.78 -19.83 41.34
CA ARG A 114 -12.82 -19.64 42.49
C ARG A 114 -11.78 -18.58 42.19
N PHE A 115 -11.24 -18.57 40.97
CA PHE A 115 -10.31 -17.54 40.55
C PHE A 115 -10.94 -16.14 40.58
N LEU A 116 -12.11 -15.96 39.94
CA LEU A 116 -12.79 -14.67 39.87
C LEU A 116 -13.19 -14.14 41.27
N ILE A 117 -13.65 -15.02 42.17
CA ILE A 117 -13.94 -14.66 43.56
C ILE A 117 -12.68 -14.15 44.26
N ARG A 118 -11.52 -14.84 44.13
CA ARG A 118 -10.24 -14.38 44.69
C ARG A 118 -9.79 -13.04 44.14
N GLN A 119 -10.15 -12.71 42.89
CA GLN A 119 -9.87 -11.42 42.26
C GLN A 119 -10.91 -10.35 42.63
N SER A 120 -11.90 -10.65 43.49
CA SER A 120 -13.02 -9.76 43.85
C SER A 120 -13.79 -9.24 42.64
N ILE A 121 -13.98 -10.09 41.65
CA ILE A 121 -14.79 -9.80 40.45
C ILE A 121 -16.24 -10.19 40.76
N HIS A 122 -17.17 -9.24 40.63
CA HIS A 122 -18.57 -9.43 40.97
C HIS A 122 -19.44 -9.70 39.75
N TYR A 123 -18.98 -9.30 38.56
CA TYR A 123 -19.71 -9.45 37.28
C TYR A 123 -18.76 -9.87 36.18
N ILE A 124 -19.20 -10.69 35.23
CA ILE A 124 -18.38 -11.09 34.07
C ILE A 124 -18.00 -9.88 33.22
N ARG A 125 -18.81 -8.82 33.19
CA ARG A 125 -18.48 -7.56 32.50
C ARG A 125 -17.19 -6.89 32.99
N GLU A 126 -16.78 -7.12 34.25
CA GLU A 126 -15.55 -6.57 34.84
C GLU A 126 -14.31 -7.34 34.36
N VAL A 127 -14.48 -8.50 33.75
CA VAL A 127 -13.40 -9.31 33.21
C VAL A 127 -12.86 -8.64 31.92
N ASP A 128 -11.59 -8.24 32.00
CA ASP A 128 -10.80 -7.73 30.88
C ASP A 128 -9.65 -8.67 30.52
N TYR A 129 -8.80 -8.25 29.57
CA TYR A 129 -7.61 -9.02 29.19
C TYR A 129 -6.63 -9.20 30.36
N LEU A 130 -6.48 -8.20 31.24
CA LEU A 130 -5.56 -8.28 32.39
C LEU A 130 -6.01 -9.32 33.42
N VAL A 131 -7.33 -9.48 33.61
CA VAL A 131 -7.88 -10.55 34.46
C VAL A 131 -7.60 -11.91 33.83
N ARG A 132 -7.78 -12.04 32.51
CA ARG A 132 -7.46 -13.26 31.77
C ARG A 132 -5.98 -13.61 31.84
N GLU A 133 -5.08 -12.64 31.68
CA GLU A 133 -3.64 -12.84 31.75
C GLU A 133 -3.21 -13.32 33.13
N ARG A 134 -3.74 -12.73 34.20
CA ARG A 134 -3.51 -13.21 35.57
C ARG A 134 -3.99 -14.64 35.77
N TYR A 135 -5.12 -15.01 35.19
CA TYR A 135 -5.60 -16.40 35.24
C TYR A 135 -4.67 -17.34 34.49
N GLU A 136 -4.17 -16.95 33.32
CA GLU A 136 -3.19 -17.71 32.55
C GLU A 136 -1.90 -17.95 33.35
N MET A 137 -1.35 -16.92 33.98
CA MET A 137 -0.16 -17.04 34.82
C MET A 137 -0.38 -18.02 35.99
N GLU A 138 -1.48 -17.92 36.71
CA GLU A 138 -1.81 -18.85 37.83
C GLU A 138 -1.96 -20.30 37.33
N LEU A 139 -2.54 -20.48 36.16
CA LEU A 139 -2.68 -21.82 35.56
C LEU A 139 -1.31 -22.43 35.17
N LEU A 140 -0.42 -21.61 34.62
CA LEU A 140 0.91 -22.06 34.18
C LEU A 140 1.82 -22.47 35.35
N GLU A 141 1.59 -21.92 36.56
CA GLU A 141 2.32 -22.37 37.79
C GLU A 141 1.97 -23.81 38.17
N THR A 142 0.78 -24.28 37.85
CA THR A 142 0.27 -25.57 38.35
C THR A 142 -0.03 -26.59 37.26
N ARG A 143 -0.04 -26.19 36.00
CA ARG A 143 -0.46 -27.01 34.82
C ARG A 143 0.49 -26.86 33.67
N ASN A 144 0.47 -27.87 32.79
CA ASN A 144 1.15 -27.75 31.49
C ASN A 144 0.34 -26.87 30.52
N TYR A 145 1.03 -26.38 29.50
CA TYR A 145 0.46 -25.45 28.50
C TYR A 145 -0.83 -25.97 27.83
N ALA A 146 -0.88 -27.26 27.47
CA ALA A 146 -2.05 -27.85 26.81
C ALA A 146 -3.30 -27.88 27.73
N GLN A 147 -3.09 -28.11 29.02
CA GLN A 147 -4.16 -28.05 30.02
C GLN A 147 -4.59 -26.59 30.25
N THR A 148 -3.65 -25.67 30.37
CA THR A 148 -3.93 -24.22 30.52
C THR A 148 -4.81 -23.71 29.38
N LEU A 149 -4.51 -24.08 28.14
CA LEU A 149 -5.32 -23.69 26.98
C LEU A 149 -6.79 -24.14 27.09
N LYS A 150 -7.07 -25.30 27.67
CA LYS A 150 -8.47 -25.76 27.87
C LYS A 150 -9.21 -24.87 28.85
N TYR A 151 -8.58 -24.48 29.95
CA TYR A 151 -9.17 -23.57 30.92
C TYR A 151 -9.39 -22.18 30.33
N LEU A 152 -8.41 -21.65 29.60
CA LEU A 152 -8.52 -20.36 28.93
C LEU A 152 -9.61 -20.37 27.87
N ASN A 153 -9.76 -21.44 27.12
CA ASN A 153 -10.84 -21.56 26.14
C ASN A 153 -12.22 -21.47 26.80
N VAL A 154 -12.42 -22.14 27.94
CA VAL A 154 -13.68 -22.02 28.70
C VAL A 154 -13.86 -20.61 29.24
N PHE A 155 -12.80 -19.99 29.75
CA PHE A 155 -12.81 -18.62 30.27
C PHE A 155 -13.21 -17.61 29.17
N ASP A 156 -12.58 -17.73 27.99
CA ASP A 156 -12.87 -16.88 26.85
C ASP A 156 -14.30 -17.06 26.36
N HIS A 157 -14.84 -18.30 26.37
CA HIS A 157 -16.26 -18.54 26.02
C HIS A 157 -17.24 -17.90 26.99
N ILE A 158 -16.94 -17.92 28.29
CA ILE A 158 -17.77 -17.26 29.30
C ILE A 158 -17.82 -15.76 29.03
N LYS A 159 -16.65 -15.13 28.79
CA LYS A 159 -16.61 -13.70 28.48
C LYS A 159 -17.30 -13.33 27.15
N GLN A 160 -17.14 -14.13 26.12
CA GLN A 160 -17.82 -13.92 24.84
C GLN A 160 -19.34 -14.03 24.99
N TYR A 161 -19.83 -14.98 25.78
CA TYR A 161 -21.26 -15.10 26.06
C TYR A 161 -21.82 -13.86 26.76
N ASP A 162 -21.10 -13.32 27.74
CA ASP A 162 -21.44 -12.07 28.43
C ASP A 162 -21.51 -10.88 27.46
N ILE A 163 -20.50 -10.71 26.62
CA ILE A 163 -20.48 -9.66 25.59
C ILE A 163 -21.70 -9.76 24.68
N GLN A 164 -22.04 -10.96 24.22
CA GLN A 164 -23.21 -11.18 23.36
C GLN A 164 -24.50 -10.75 24.03
N LYS A 165 -24.69 -11.13 25.29
CA LYS A 165 -25.87 -10.74 26.08
C LYS A 165 -25.93 -9.23 26.29
N GLU A 166 -24.79 -8.60 26.59
CA GLU A 166 -24.70 -7.15 26.73
C GLU A 166 -25.05 -6.41 25.42
N MET A 167 -24.68 -6.94 24.26
CA MET A 167 -24.99 -6.34 22.95
C MET A 167 -26.48 -6.29 22.62
N GLU A 168 -27.34 -6.94 23.39
CA GLU A 168 -28.80 -6.82 23.28
C GLU A 168 -29.32 -5.48 23.85
N SER A 169 -28.53 -4.74 24.61
CA SER A 169 -28.88 -3.47 25.22
C SER A 169 -28.06 -2.29 24.72
N LEU A 170 -28.65 -1.10 24.61
CA LEU A 170 -27.90 0.13 24.21
C LEU A 170 -26.77 0.46 25.15
N SER A 171 -26.93 0.24 26.47
CA SER A 171 -25.89 0.46 27.47
C SER A 171 -24.72 -0.53 27.31
N GLY A 172 -25.03 -1.78 26.99
CA GLY A 172 -24.02 -2.80 26.74
C GLY A 172 -23.27 -2.56 25.40
N MET A 173 -23.99 -2.16 24.34
CA MET A 173 -23.36 -1.73 23.09
C MET A 173 -22.38 -0.58 23.31
N ALA A 174 -22.76 0.40 24.12
CA ALA A 174 -21.86 1.54 24.44
C ALA A 174 -20.63 1.12 25.24
N ARG A 175 -20.77 0.19 26.20
CA ARG A 175 -19.63 -0.34 26.99
C ARG A 175 -18.66 -1.16 26.15
N ASN A 176 -19.18 -2.01 25.26
CA ASN A 176 -18.37 -2.91 24.45
C ASN A 176 -17.86 -2.27 23.15
N ARG A 177 -18.17 -0.98 22.90
CA ARG A 177 -17.64 -0.28 21.73
C ARG A 177 -16.11 -0.20 21.80
N MET A 178 -15.46 -0.57 20.68
CA MET A 178 -14.02 -0.43 20.56
C MET A 178 -13.60 1.04 20.73
N GLN A 179 -12.66 1.27 21.61
CA GLN A 179 -12.06 2.57 21.88
C GLN A 179 -10.57 2.37 22.08
N TYR A 180 -9.74 3.36 21.73
CA TYR A 180 -8.30 3.25 21.92
C TYR A 180 -7.82 3.82 23.24
N LYS A 181 -8.47 4.85 23.75
CA LYS A 181 -7.98 5.61 24.90
C LYS A 181 -7.98 4.75 26.16
N ASN A 182 -6.78 4.56 26.73
CA ASN A 182 -6.54 3.82 27.99
C ASN A 182 -7.14 2.40 28.01
N GLN A 183 -7.16 1.72 26.86
CA GLN A 183 -7.67 0.36 26.78
C GLN A 183 -6.60 -0.63 26.29
N ILE A 184 -6.76 -1.88 26.70
CA ILE A 184 -6.11 -3.02 26.07
C ILE A 184 -7.22 -3.75 25.30
N LEU A 185 -7.07 -3.80 23.99
CA LEU A 185 -8.00 -4.52 23.12
C LEU A 185 -7.49 -5.95 22.93
N PHE A 186 -8.36 -6.91 23.20
CA PHE A 186 -8.11 -8.31 22.92
C PHE A 186 -9.09 -8.76 21.83
N LEU A 187 -8.60 -9.07 20.65
CA LEU A 187 -9.45 -9.33 19.48
C LEU A 187 -10.49 -10.43 19.67
N PRO A 188 -10.25 -11.51 20.44
CA PRO A 188 -11.29 -12.47 20.77
C PRO A 188 -12.47 -11.90 21.57
N TYR A 189 -12.33 -10.73 22.22
CA TYR A 189 -13.40 -10.07 22.99
C TYR A 189 -14.11 -8.97 22.19
N LEU A 190 -13.99 -9.00 20.86
CA LEU A 190 -14.73 -8.06 20.00
C LEU A 190 -16.25 -8.31 20.11
N PRO A 191 -17.06 -7.23 20.07
CA PRO A 191 -18.52 -7.36 20.11
C PRO A 191 -19.10 -8.02 18.87
N ASP A 192 -18.44 -7.90 17.73
CA ASP A 192 -18.78 -8.64 16.52
C ASP A 192 -18.30 -10.09 16.62
N GLN A 193 -19.27 -11.00 16.80
CA GLN A 193 -18.99 -12.43 16.95
C GLN A 193 -18.33 -13.07 15.74
N LYS A 194 -18.66 -12.61 14.52
CA LYS A 194 -18.06 -13.14 13.30
C LYS A 194 -16.56 -12.84 13.29
N LEU A 195 -16.21 -11.61 13.65
CA LEU A 195 -14.81 -11.20 13.76
C LEU A 195 -14.10 -11.90 14.93
N ALA A 196 -14.74 -12.03 16.09
CA ALA A 196 -14.16 -12.69 17.25
C ALA A 196 -13.79 -14.16 16.96
N ARG A 197 -14.68 -14.90 16.28
CA ARG A 197 -14.46 -16.30 15.86
C ARG A 197 -13.28 -16.47 14.92
N ASP A 198 -12.95 -15.46 14.09
CA ASP A 198 -11.80 -15.51 13.20
C ASP A 198 -10.47 -15.67 13.95
N PHE A 199 -10.44 -15.41 15.26
CA PHE A 199 -9.26 -15.47 16.11
C PHE A 199 -9.23 -16.67 17.08
N GLU A 200 -10.27 -17.49 17.14
CA GLU A 200 -10.37 -18.63 18.06
C GLU A 200 -9.26 -19.66 17.84
N TYR A 201 -8.92 -19.95 16.57
CA TYR A 201 -7.93 -20.95 16.19
C TYR A 201 -6.47 -20.54 16.42
N ILE A 202 -6.21 -19.28 16.78
CA ILE A 202 -4.86 -18.75 16.96
C ILE A 202 -4.37 -19.18 18.34
N GLN A 203 -3.26 -19.92 18.37
CA GLN A 203 -2.68 -20.44 19.62
C GLN A 203 -1.96 -19.34 20.40
N ASP A 204 -1.12 -18.55 19.73
CA ASP A 204 -0.45 -17.42 20.36
C ASP A 204 -1.42 -16.24 20.49
N LYS A 205 -2.02 -16.14 21.68
CA LYS A 205 -2.99 -15.07 21.97
C LYS A 205 -2.33 -13.70 22.18
N GLN A 206 -1.03 -13.62 22.42
CA GLN A 206 -0.30 -12.35 22.56
C GLN A 206 -0.34 -11.52 21.26
N GLU A 207 -0.32 -12.16 20.10
CA GLU A 207 -0.45 -11.50 18.81
C GLU A 207 -1.79 -10.76 18.63
N LEU A 208 -2.79 -11.07 19.46
CA LEU A 208 -4.15 -10.53 19.39
C LEU A 208 -4.41 -9.41 20.39
N VAL A 209 -3.38 -9.06 21.18
CA VAL A 209 -3.45 -8.03 22.23
C VAL A 209 -2.96 -6.69 21.67
N TRP A 210 -3.77 -5.67 21.76
CA TRP A 210 -3.41 -4.32 21.35
C TRP A 210 -3.42 -3.40 22.58
N ASP A 211 -2.23 -3.12 23.11
CA ASP A 211 -2.08 -2.31 24.32
C ASP A 211 -1.96 -0.81 23.99
N PHE A 212 -3.07 -0.09 24.11
CA PHE A 212 -3.11 1.36 23.97
C PHE A 212 -2.87 2.10 25.32
N LYS A 213 -2.72 1.37 26.44
CA LYS A 213 -2.28 1.95 27.73
C LYS A 213 -0.77 2.23 27.76
N ARG A 214 0.00 1.52 26.93
CA ARG A 214 1.46 1.66 26.88
C ARG A 214 1.89 3.10 26.63
N THR A 215 3.10 3.45 27.08
CA THR A 215 3.71 4.75 26.77
C THR A 215 4.07 4.81 25.30
N ALA A 216 3.35 5.64 24.54
CA ALA A 216 3.57 5.89 23.12
C ALA A 216 2.92 7.23 22.74
N PRO A 217 3.36 7.88 21.65
CA PRO A 217 2.74 9.11 21.16
C PRO A 217 1.25 8.95 20.86
N GLU A 218 0.43 9.90 21.28
CA GLU A 218 -1.03 9.82 21.10
C GLU A 218 -1.46 9.76 19.63
N LEU A 219 -0.78 10.50 18.74
CA LEU A 219 -1.07 10.45 17.31
C LEU A 219 -0.81 9.05 16.74
N LEU A 220 0.30 8.40 17.13
CA LEU A 220 0.59 7.02 16.74
C LEU A 220 -0.53 6.06 17.18
N LYS A 221 -0.95 6.15 18.45
CA LYS A 221 -2.04 5.31 18.98
C LYS A 221 -3.32 5.50 18.16
N HIS A 222 -3.67 6.74 17.86
CA HIS A 222 -4.84 7.06 17.06
C HIS A 222 -4.74 6.50 15.63
N GLN A 223 -3.57 6.65 14.99
CA GLN A 223 -3.31 6.12 13.66
C GLN A 223 -3.40 4.58 13.63
N VAL A 224 -2.77 3.92 14.58
CA VAL A 224 -2.78 2.45 14.69
C VAL A 224 -4.19 1.94 14.98
N PHE A 225 -4.93 2.58 15.87
CA PHE A 225 -6.31 2.21 16.15
C PHE A 225 -7.20 2.36 14.90
N TYR A 226 -7.07 3.45 14.16
CA TYR A 226 -7.77 3.64 12.89
C TYR A 226 -7.42 2.53 11.88
N LEU A 227 -6.14 2.20 11.73
CA LEU A 227 -5.68 1.15 10.81
C LEU A 227 -6.18 -0.24 11.23
N LEU A 228 -6.19 -0.52 12.53
CA LEU A 228 -6.73 -1.77 13.09
C LEU A 228 -8.21 -1.91 12.77
N THR A 229 -9.02 -0.90 13.10
CA THR A 229 -10.46 -0.91 12.86
C THR A 229 -10.78 -1.01 11.37
N TYR A 230 -10.10 -0.22 10.55
CA TYR A 230 -10.25 -0.29 9.09
C TYR A 230 -9.90 -1.68 8.54
N THR A 231 -8.83 -2.30 9.03
CA THR A 231 -8.43 -3.65 8.63
C THR A 231 -9.47 -4.69 9.00
N LEU A 232 -10.03 -4.60 10.20
CA LEU A 232 -11.07 -5.51 10.68
C LEU A 232 -12.38 -5.38 9.90
N GLU A 233 -12.76 -4.17 9.53
CA GLU A 233 -14.05 -3.86 8.89
C GLU A 233 -14.04 -3.99 7.37
N HIS A 234 -12.90 -3.77 6.71
CA HIS A 234 -12.86 -3.61 5.26
C HIS A 234 -11.91 -4.54 4.51
N LEU A 235 -10.90 -5.13 5.17
CA LEU A 235 -9.89 -5.91 4.46
C LEU A 235 -10.06 -7.41 4.67
N TYR A 236 -10.02 -8.18 3.57
CA TYR A 236 -10.05 -9.65 3.58
C TYR A 236 -11.16 -10.26 4.45
N GLN A 237 -12.40 -9.76 4.28
CA GLN A 237 -13.56 -10.23 5.04
C GLN A 237 -13.80 -11.74 4.89
N ASP A 238 -13.54 -12.27 3.69
CA ASP A 238 -13.71 -13.68 3.37
C ASP A 238 -12.45 -14.53 3.57
N ASN A 239 -11.33 -13.91 4.02
CA ASN A 239 -10.07 -14.61 4.25
C ASN A 239 -9.32 -14.10 5.50
N PRO A 240 -9.78 -14.50 6.71
CA PRO A 240 -9.20 -14.06 7.98
C PRO A 240 -7.70 -14.37 8.11
N LYS A 241 -7.24 -15.49 7.54
CA LYS A 241 -5.83 -15.87 7.55
C LYS A 241 -4.95 -14.87 6.80
N GLU A 242 -5.37 -14.48 5.59
CA GLU A 242 -4.64 -13.48 4.81
C GLU A 242 -4.70 -12.11 5.50
N ARG A 243 -5.85 -11.71 6.06
CA ARG A 243 -6.00 -10.48 6.86
C ARG A 243 -4.99 -10.45 8.00
N ARG A 244 -4.88 -11.54 8.77
CA ARG A 244 -3.92 -11.65 9.87
C ARG A 244 -2.49 -11.51 9.38
N VAL A 245 -2.08 -12.34 8.41
CA VAL A 245 -0.67 -12.44 7.97
C VAL A 245 -0.20 -11.19 7.24
N ARG A 246 -1.06 -10.56 6.43
CA ARG A 246 -0.66 -9.40 5.61
C ARG A 246 -0.83 -8.05 6.29
N TYR A 247 -1.73 -7.96 7.28
CA TYR A 247 -2.06 -6.68 7.90
C TYR A 247 -1.93 -6.70 9.41
N LEU A 248 -2.65 -7.57 10.13
CA LEU A 248 -2.70 -7.49 11.58
C LEU A 248 -1.34 -7.74 12.23
N LEU A 249 -0.64 -8.82 11.87
CA LEU A 249 0.68 -9.12 12.42
C LEU A 249 1.72 -8.04 12.07
N PRO A 250 1.89 -7.66 10.79
CA PRO A 250 2.84 -6.60 10.45
C PRO A 250 2.49 -5.25 11.09
N LEU A 251 1.19 -4.92 11.24
CA LEU A 251 0.77 -3.69 11.91
C LEU A 251 1.07 -3.72 13.41
N HIS A 252 0.90 -4.87 14.05
CA HIS A 252 1.26 -5.06 15.46
C HIS A 252 2.76 -4.83 15.67
N TRP A 253 3.61 -5.44 14.84
CA TRP A 253 5.07 -5.24 14.92
C TRP A 253 5.47 -3.79 14.63
N LEU A 254 4.77 -3.14 13.68
CA LEU A 254 5.00 -1.73 13.36
C LEU A 254 4.64 -0.83 14.55
N TYR A 255 3.53 -1.13 15.24
CA TYR A 255 3.11 -0.42 16.44
C TYR A 255 4.13 -0.56 17.57
N ASP A 256 4.58 -1.79 17.84
CA ASP A 256 5.60 -2.06 18.85
C ASP A 256 6.88 -1.28 18.57
N PHE A 257 7.39 -1.40 17.35
CA PHE A 257 8.59 -0.69 16.91
C PHE A 257 8.44 0.84 17.04
N CYS A 258 7.34 1.40 16.54
CA CYS A 258 7.13 2.85 16.58
C CYS A 258 6.94 3.37 18.00
N ALA A 259 6.34 2.59 18.91
CA ALA A 259 6.22 2.93 20.31
C ALA A 259 7.58 2.91 21.04
N GLU A 260 8.42 1.91 20.78
CA GLU A 260 9.77 1.80 21.33
C GLU A 260 10.72 2.91 20.84
N GLU A 261 10.70 3.22 19.54
CA GLU A 261 11.50 4.29 18.94
C GLU A 261 10.87 5.69 19.13
N ASN A 262 9.73 5.80 19.80
CA ASN A 262 8.97 7.04 20.03
C ASN A 262 8.65 7.79 18.73
N ILE A 263 8.26 7.07 17.68
CA ILE A 263 7.87 7.64 16.38
C ILE A 263 6.43 8.16 16.48
N PRO A 264 6.20 9.47 16.31
CA PRO A 264 4.88 10.04 16.57
C PRO A 264 3.89 9.85 15.42
N ASP A 265 4.38 9.67 14.19
CA ASP A 265 3.56 9.71 12.98
C ASP A 265 4.08 8.76 11.92
N LEU A 266 3.25 7.79 11.50
CA LEU A 266 3.57 6.80 10.47
C LEU A 266 3.79 7.43 9.09
N GLU A 267 3.13 8.56 8.78
CA GLU A 267 3.28 9.26 7.51
C GLU A 267 4.64 9.96 7.39
N CYS A 268 5.27 10.26 8.54
CA CYS A 268 6.55 10.96 8.65
C CYS A 268 7.75 10.05 8.93
N MET A 269 7.57 8.73 9.01
CA MET A 269 8.69 7.80 9.22
C MET A 269 9.83 8.06 8.23
N GLU A 270 11.06 8.09 8.73
CA GLU A 270 12.27 8.30 7.95
C GLU A 270 12.82 6.98 7.37
N ILE A 271 13.71 7.10 6.37
CA ILE A 271 14.27 5.92 5.69
C ILE A 271 15.04 5.00 6.62
N ASN A 272 15.82 5.58 7.54
CA ASN A 272 16.59 4.84 8.54
C ASN A 272 15.69 4.07 9.53
N GLN A 273 14.54 4.65 9.90
CA GLN A 273 13.55 3.99 10.76
C GLN A 273 12.90 2.82 10.04
N ILE A 274 12.57 2.97 8.74
CA ILE A 274 12.05 1.88 7.92
C ILE A 274 13.06 0.75 7.79
N GLN A 275 14.34 1.07 7.58
CA GLN A 275 15.41 0.06 7.51
C GLN A 275 15.62 -0.67 8.86
N LYS A 276 15.49 0.04 9.98
CA LYS A 276 15.51 -0.61 11.31
C LYS A 276 14.32 -1.56 11.47
N PHE A 277 13.14 -1.12 11.10
CA PHE A 277 11.94 -1.95 11.14
C PHE A 277 12.07 -3.20 10.24
N GLU A 278 12.63 -3.05 9.04
CA GLU A 278 12.88 -4.17 8.13
C GLU A 278 13.75 -5.25 8.77
N LYS A 279 14.82 -4.87 9.49
CA LYS A 279 15.66 -5.82 10.23
C LYS A 279 14.92 -6.57 11.34
N ILE A 280 13.89 -5.98 11.93
CA ILE A 280 13.03 -6.66 12.91
C ILE A 280 12.12 -7.67 12.19
N VAL A 281 11.52 -7.27 11.07
CA VAL A 281 10.65 -8.13 10.27
C VAL A 281 11.41 -9.33 9.70
N GLU A 282 12.67 -9.15 9.28
CA GLU A 282 13.54 -10.24 8.81
C GLU A 282 13.70 -11.38 9.81
N LYS A 283 13.67 -11.06 11.12
CA LYS A 283 13.75 -12.07 12.20
C LYS A 283 12.43 -12.80 12.44
N LYS A 284 11.32 -12.27 11.97
CA LYS A 284 9.97 -12.78 12.25
C LYS A 284 9.36 -13.59 11.10
N VAL A 285 9.70 -13.26 9.85
CA VAL A 285 9.09 -13.87 8.67
C VAL A 285 10.07 -14.08 7.51
N VAL A 286 9.83 -15.13 6.71
CA VAL A 286 10.61 -15.43 5.51
C VAL A 286 10.28 -14.45 4.37
N ASN A 287 9.02 -14.07 4.21
CA ASN A 287 8.58 -13.15 3.15
C ASN A 287 8.55 -11.70 3.64
N VAL A 288 9.72 -11.14 3.90
CA VAL A 288 9.92 -9.76 4.39
C VAL A 288 9.23 -8.74 3.50
N LYS A 289 9.35 -8.87 2.18
CA LYS A 289 8.78 -7.92 1.23
C LYS A 289 7.26 -7.77 1.37
N ASN A 290 6.55 -8.87 1.63
CA ASN A 290 5.10 -8.81 1.83
C ASN A 290 4.75 -8.13 3.16
N ALA A 291 5.46 -8.44 4.22
CA ALA A 291 5.23 -7.82 5.53
C ALA A 291 5.55 -6.32 5.53
N MET A 292 6.63 -5.91 4.87
CA MET A 292 7.03 -4.49 4.74
C MET A 292 6.03 -3.63 3.96
N GLN A 293 5.13 -4.22 3.18
CA GLN A 293 4.05 -3.46 2.53
C GLN A 293 3.15 -2.74 3.55
N ILE A 294 3.16 -3.16 4.81
CA ILE A 294 2.37 -2.51 5.86
C ILE A 294 2.71 -1.03 6.01
N VAL A 295 3.97 -0.64 5.87
CA VAL A 295 4.40 0.77 5.97
C VAL A 295 3.75 1.63 4.88
N ASP A 296 3.79 1.16 3.63
CA ASP A 296 3.19 1.89 2.50
C ASP A 296 1.65 1.86 2.55
N ASN A 297 1.07 0.73 2.92
CA ASN A 297 -0.38 0.58 3.08
C ASN A 297 -0.92 1.47 4.21
N SER A 298 -0.24 1.52 5.36
CA SER A 298 -0.62 2.37 6.49
C SER A 298 -0.58 3.85 6.09
N ARG A 299 0.51 4.31 5.50
CA ARG A 299 0.64 5.67 4.99
C ARG A 299 -0.45 6.03 3.99
N ARG A 300 -0.73 5.12 3.05
CA ARG A 300 -1.75 5.35 2.03
C ARG A 300 -3.15 5.47 2.65
N LEU A 301 -3.51 4.58 3.55
CA LEU A 301 -4.81 4.61 4.20
C LEU A 301 -4.99 5.89 5.04
N LEU A 302 -3.98 6.26 5.83
CA LEU A 302 -4.00 7.48 6.64
C LEU A 302 -4.13 8.73 5.76
N PHE A 303 -3.30 8.85 4.71
CA PHE A 303 -3.32 9.99 3.81
C PHE A 303 -4.65 10.16 3.06
N LEU A 304 -5.28 9.03 2.68
CA LEU A 304 -6.57 9.06 1.97
C LEU A 304 -7.75 9.35 2.89
N ALA A 305 -7.68 8.91 4.14
CA ALA A 305 -8.76 9.09 5.12
C ALA A 305 -8.70 10.43 5.84
N ALA A 306 -7.57 11.13 5.81
CA ALA A 306 -7.41 12.40 6.49
C ALA A 306 -8.46 13.42 6.02
N PRO A 307 -9.09 14.20 6.92
CA PRO A 307 -10.07 15.23 6.55
C PRO A 307 -9.42 16.31 5.66
N GLU A 308 -8.17 16.66 5.95
CA GLU A 308 -7.36 17.61 5.17
C GLU A 308 -6.15 16.89 4.55
N ILE A 309 -5.56 17.50 3.53
CA ILE A 309 -4.36 16.94 2.89
C ILE A 309 -3.15 17.16 3.79
N HIS A 310 -2.49 16.09 4.18
CA HIS A 310 -1.26 16.13 4.96
C HIS A 310 -0.05 16.45 4.07
N TRP A 311 0.12 17.73 3.75
CA TRP A 311 1.21 18.22 2.89
C TRP A 311 2.61 17.97 3.46
N TYR A 312 2.71 17.71 4.75
CA TYR A 312 3.95 17.35 5.45
C TYR A 312 4.31 15.86 5.33
N ALA A 313 3.38 15.02 4.86
CA ALA A 313 3.60 13.57 4.72
C ALA A 313 4.74 13.28 3.74
N ASN A 314 5.57 12.29 4.07
CA ASN A 314 6.72 11.91 3.25
C ASN A 314 6.33 11.28 1.90
N VAL A 315 5.08 10.83 1.77
CA VAL A 315 4.53 10.27 0.52
C VAL A 315 3.12 10.79 0.29
N TRP A 316 2.89 11.35 -0.89
CA TRP A 316 1.56 11.81 -1.31
C TRP A 316 0.97 10.85 -2.33
N TYR A 317 -0.25 10.38 -2.09
CA TYR A 317 -0.96 9.46 -2.97
C TYR A 317 -1.91 10.23 -3.88
N MET A 318 -1.69 10.12 -5.20
CA MET A 318 -2.34 10.96 -6.20
C MET A 318 -3.85 10.75 -6.31
N GLU A 319 -4.36 9.63 -5.83
CA GLU A 319 -5.80 9.36 -5.79
C GLU A 319 -6.59 10.29 -4.85
N ARG A 320 -5.91 10.95 -3.90
CA ARG A 320 -6.50 11.96 -3.01
C ARG A 320 -6.79 13.27 -3.73
N PHE A 321 -6.08 13.55 -4.83
CA PHE A 321 -6.15 14.79 -5.55
C PHE A 321 -7.12 14.65 -6.73
N HIS A 322 -8.14 15.50 -6.79
CA HIS A 322 -9.08 15.57 -7.91
C HIS A 322 -8.49 16.42 -9.04
N LEU A 323 -7.50 15.87 -9.73
CA LEU A 323 -6.80 16.58 -10.79
C LEU A 323 -7.60 16.51 -12.11
N ALA A 324 -7.49 17.59 -12.90
CA ALA A 324 -8.08 17.63 -14.24
C ALA A 324 -7.54 16.51 -15.13
N GLU A 325 -8.39 15.93 -15.99
CA GLU A 325 -8.04 14.79 -16.85
C GLU A 325 -6.83 15.08 -17.75
N ASP A 326 -6.67 16.32 -18.20
CA ASP A 326 -5.57 16.78 -19.05
C ASP A 326 -4.21 16.83 -18.36
N ARG A 327 -4.20 16.70 -17.02
CA ARG A 327 -2.97 16.58 -16.20
C ARG A 327 -2.56 15.14 -15.93
N LEU A 328 -3.40 14.18 -16.30
CA LEU A 328 -3.21 12.76 -16.02
C LEU A 328 -2.87 12.00 -17.31
N ASN A 329 -2.07 10.96 -17.17
CA ASN A 329 -1.90 9.95 -18.21
C ASN A 329 -2.45 8.61 -17.69
N PRO A 330 -3.68 8.23 -18.05
CA PRO A 330 -4.30 7.00 -17.54
C PRO A 330 -3.52 5.72 -17.88
N SER A 331 -2.79 5.72 -19.02
CA SER A 331 -1.97 4.57 -19.43
C SER A 331 -0.60 4.51 -18.73
N ASN A 332 -0.18 5.60 -18.05
CA ASN A 332 1.04 5.66 -17.24
C ASN A 332 0.82 6.56 -16.02
N PRO A 333 -0.10 6.19 -15.12
CA PRO A 333 -0.42 7.03 -13.98
C PRO A 333 0.74 7.14 -13.01
N VAL A 334 0.93 8.32 -12.48
CA VAL A 334 1.74 8.54 -11.30
C VAL A 334 0.86 8.25 -10.09
N LEU A 335 1.15 7.20 -9.35
CA LEU A 335 0.34 6.80 -8.19
C LEU A 335 0.69 7.58 -6.94
N ARG A 336 1.97 7.98 -6.82
CA ARG A 336 2.48 8.70 -5.65
C ARG A 336 3.65 9.62 -5.98
N LEU A 337 3.80 10.68 -5.20
CA LEU A 337 5.00 11.49 -5.10
C LEU A 337 5.68 11.19 -3.76
N THR A 338 6.98 10.93 -3.77
CA THR A 338 7.75 10.59 -2.57
C THR A 338 8.81 11.65 -2.29
N PHE A 339 9.01 11.99 -1.02
CA PHE A 339 9.97 12.97 -0.53
C PHE A 339 10.94 12.39 0.48
N ILE A 340 10.74 11.13 0.87
CA ILE A 340 11.51 10.44 1.90
C ILE A 340 13.00 10.34 1.59
N ASP A 341 13.35 10.35 0.29
CA ASP A 341 14.74 10.25 -0.20
C ASP A 341 15.57 11.51 0.09
N VAL A 342 14.96 12.59 0.58
CA VAL A 342 15.63 13.83 0.98
C VAL A 342 15.80 13.80 2.49
N GLU A 343 17.01 13.51 2.96
CA GLU A 343 17.29 13.34 4.39
C GLU A 343 17.16 14.65 5.16
N ASN A 344 17.65 15.76 4.60
CA ASN A 344 17.52 17.07 5.22
C ASN A 344 16.05 17.51 5.27
N ARG A 345 15.52 17.59 6.48
CA ARG A 345 14.11 17.92 6.72
C ARG A 345 13.71 19.27 6.13
N LYS A 346 14.56 20.30 6.27
CA LYS A 346 14.27 21.65 5.73
C LYS A 346 14.24 21.66 4.20
N ASN A 347 15.18 20.96 3.57
CA ASN A 347 15.19 20.79 2.12
C ASN A 347 13.95 20.02 1.63
N ARG A 348 13.53 18.99 2.37
CA ARG A 348 12.32 18.22 2.09
C ARG A 348 11.06 19.08 2.19
N GLU A 349 10.93 19.89 3.25
CA GLU A 349 9.81 20.82 3.42
C GLU A 349 9.71 21.84 2.28
N ILE A 350 10.86 22.35 1.82
CA ILE A 350 10.91 23.25 0.66
C ILE A 350 10.48 22.52 -0.62
N LEU A 351 10.94 21.29 -0.82
CA LEU A 351 10.57 20.49 -1.98
C LEU A 351 9.07 20.14 -1.97
N GLN A 352 8.52 19.86 -0.80
CA GLN A 352 7.08 19.64 -0.63
C GLN A 352 6.27 20.91 -0.99
N LYS A 353 6.71 22.09 -0.57
CA LYS A 353 6.07 23.35 -0.96
C LYS A 353 6.14 23.61 -2.46
N TYR A 354 7.28 23.28 -3.09
CA TYR A 354 7.41 23.35 -4.56
C TYR A 354 6.41 22.41 -5.24
N ALA A 355 6.33 21.17 -4.77
CA ALA A 355 5.39 20.20 -5.29
C ALA A 355 3.93 20.61 -5.04
N GLN A 356 3.60 21.15 -3.86
CA GLN A 356 2.28 21.66 -3.49
C GLN A 356 1.82 22.75 -4.45
N TYR A 357 2.70 23.71 -4.74
CA TYR A 357 2.42 24.77 -5.72
C TYR A 357 2.05 24.20 -7.09
N HIS A 358 2.86 23.26 -7.60
CA HIS A 358 2.61 22.67 -8.91
C HIS A 358 1.39 21.74 -8.96
N VAL A 359 1.13 21.00 -7.90
CA VAL A 359 -0.07 20.13 -7.80
C VAL A 359 -1.33 20.97 -7.68
N GLY A 360 -1.32 22.03 -6.86
CA GLY A 360 -2.49 22.85 -6.57
C GLY A 360 -2.84 23.87 -7.67
N ILE A 361 -1.88 24.71 -8.05
CA ILE A 361 -2.13 25.86 -8.93
C ILE A 361 -1.56 25.64 -10.35
N GLY A 362 -0.49 24.85 -10.48
CA GLY A 362 0.21 24.67 -11.74
C GLY A 362 -0.58 23.89 -12.79
N ASN A 363 -0.28 24.13 -14.07
CA ASN A 363 -0.86 23.43 -15.21
C ASN A 363 -0.03 22.22 -15.71
N LEU A 364 1.02 21.87 -14.97
CA LEU A 364 1.91 20.76 -15.35
C LEU A 364 1.20 19.42 -15.17
N THR A 365 1.50 18.49 -16.06
CA THR A 365 1.09 17.10 -15.85
C THR A 365 1.83 16.52 -14.65
N ILE A 366 1.17 15.60 -13.94
CA ILE A 366 1.80 14.94 -12.77
C ILE A 366 3.07 14.17 -13.16
N GLY A 367 3.13 13.67 -14.37
CA GLY A 367 4.37 13.06 -14.93
C GLY A 367 5.54 14.05 -14.98
N ASN A 368 5.29 15.29 -15.43
CA ASN A 368 6.31 16.33 -15.48
C ASN A 368 6.72 16.79 -14.07
N ILE A 369 5.74 16.94 -13.16
CA ILE A 369 6.04 17.28 -11.75
C ILE A 369 6.95 16.20 -11.15
N ARG A 370 6.62 14.92 -11.31
CA ARG A 370 7.46 13.80 -10.83
C ARG A 370 8.87 13.85 -11.40
N GLN A 371 9.02 14.18 -12.69
CA GLN A 371 10.33 14.29 -13.32
C GLN A 371 11.14 15.46 -12.77
N GLN A 372 10.52 16.63 -12.58
CA GLN A 372 11.19 17.77 -11.95
C GLN A 372 11.62 17.44 -10.51
N LEU A 373 10.73 16.87 -9.72
CA LEU A 373 11.05 16.44 -8.34
C LEU A 373 12.20 15.42 -8.32
N TYR A 374 12.26 14.51 -9.29
CA TYR A 374 13.34 13.55 -9.37
C TYR A 374 14.71 14.22 -9.57
N GLU A 375 14.81 15.20 -10.49
CA GLU A 375 16.08 15.90 -10.73
C GLU A 375 16.45 16.82 -9.56
N ILE A 376 15.48 17.48 -8.92
CA ILE A 376 15.73 18.32 -7.73
C ILE A 376 16.20 17.45 -6.55
N LYS A 377 15.58 16.29 -6.35
CA LYS A 377 16.02 15.34 -5.30
C LYS A 377 17.47 14.89 -5.51
N ARG A 378 17.83 14.59 -6.75
CA ARG A 378 19.22 14.23 -7.08
C ARG A 378 20.22 15.35 -6.79
N LEU A 379 19.81 16.60 -7.03
CA LEU A 379 20.61 17.76 -6.64
C LEU A 379 20.79 17.82 -5.11
N MET A 380 19.68 17.66 -4.36
CA MET A 380 19.71 17.70 -2.89
C MET A 380 20.51 16.55 -2.28
N GLN A 381 20.49 15.36 -2.90
CA GLN A 381 21.25 14.18 -2.47
C GLN A 381 22.75 14.26 -2.80
N TYR A 382 23.15 15.13 -3.71
CA TYR A 382 24.54 15.34 -4.05
C TYR A 382 25.30 16.11 -2.96
N PHE A 383 24.62 17.03 -2.28
CA PHE A 383 25.20 17.80 -1.19
C PHE A 383 25.07 17.07 0.14
N ASP A 384 25.86 17.54 1.13
CA ASP A 384 25.78 17.00 2.48
C ASP A 384 24.36 17.10 3.04
N ALA A 385 23.92 16.05 3.75
CA ALA A 385 22.59 16.00 4.37
C ALA A 385 22.34 17.16 5.34
N GLU A 386 23.38 17.73 5.95
CA GLU A 386 23.28 18.90 6.83
C GLU A 386 23.18 20.23 6.06
N GLU A 387 23.44 20.22 4.75
CA GLU A 387 23.49 21.43 3.95
C GLU A 387 22.12 21.88 3.46
N SER A 388 21.79 23.15 3.69
CA SER A 388 20.58 23.74 3.12
C SER A 388 20.75 24.07 1.64
N ILE A 389 19.85 23.59 0.80
CA ILE A 389 19.83 23.89 -0.65
C ILE A 389 19.78 25.39 -0.95
N CYS A 390 19.28 26.19 -0.02
CA CYS A 390 19.23 27.66 -0.14
C CYS A 390 20.58 28.36 0.06
N LYS A 391 21.58 27.64 0.59
CA LYS A 391 22.94 28.15 0.83
C LYS A 391 23.96 27.66 -0.20
N VAL A 392 23.52 26.83 -1.15
CA VAL A 392 24.38 26.33 -2.21
C VAL A 392 24.78 27.47 -3.14
N ASP A 393 26.09 27.68 -3.29
CA ASP A 393 26.67 28.70 -4.14
C ASP A 393 26.97 28.20 -5.58
N THR A 394 27.39 29.11 -6.44
CA THR A 394 27.73 28.82 -7.83
C THR A 394 28.80 27.74 -7.94
N LYS A 395 29.85 27.76 -7.10
CA LYS A 395 30.96 26.78 -7.19
C LYS A 395 30.51 25.36 -6.92
N LYS A 396 29.62 25.19 -5.94
CA LYS A 396 29.01 23.89 -5.61
C LYS A 396 28.11 23.38 -6.73
N LEU A 397 27.30 24.27 -7.34
CA LEU A 397 26.48 23.92 -8.50
C LEU A 397 27.36 23.54 -9.71
N ASP A 398 28.46 24.26 -9.97
CA ASP A 398 29.41 23.90 -11.02
C ASP A 398 29.96 22.50 -10.83
N SER A 399 30.29 22.13 -9.59
CA SER A 399 30.75 20.78 -9.28
C SER A 399 29.67 19.72 -9.56
N TYR A 400 28.42 19.98 -9.18
CA TYR A 400 27.32 19.10 -9.50
C TYR A 400 27.06 18.97 -11.01
N PHE A 401 27.11 20.09 -11.75
CA PHE A 401 26.88 20.08 -13.21
C PHE A 401 28.03 19.35 -13.95
N LYS A 402 29.26 19.43 -13.46
CA LYS A 402 30.39 18.61 -13.99
C LYS A 402 30.11 17.11 -13.82
N VAL A 403 29.63 16.69 -12.64
CA VAL A 403 29.27 15.28 -12.40
C VAL A 403 28.08 14.83 -13.26
N LEU A 404 27.12 15.73 -13.56
CA LEU A 404 26.06 15.43 -14.51
C LEU A 404 26.58 15.27 -15.94
N ASP A 405 27.61 16.03 -16.31
CA ASP A 405 28.22 16.00 -17.63
C ASP A 405 29.01 14.71 -17.88
N GLU A 406 29.76 14.26 -16.88
CA GLU A 406 30.57 13.04 -16.93
C GLU A 406 29.73 11.75 -17.13
N LYS A 407 28.42 11.80 -16.92
CA LYS A 407 27.51 10.63 -16.99
C LYS A 407 27.06 10.28 -18.42
N ASP A 408 27.79 10.61 -19.45
CA ASP A 408 27.47 10.24 -20.86
C ASP A 408 25.97 10.33 -21.21
N THR A 409 25.34 11.44 -20.86
CA THR A 409 23.94 11.71 -21.15
C THR A 409 23.82 12.58 -22.39
N LYS A 410 22.80 12.30 -23.23
CA LYS A 410 22.52 13.16 -24.40
C LYS A 410 22.36 14.61 -23.97
N GLU A 411 22.88 15.54 -24.77
CA GLU A 411 22.88 16.99 -24.50
C GLU A 411 21.47 17.52 -24.21
N ALA A 412 20.46 17.05 -24.94
CA ALA A 412 19.05 17.43 -24.70
C ALA A 412 18.55 17.01 -23.31
N THR A 413 19.00 15.88 -22.80
CA THR A 413 18.67 15.41 -21.45
C THR A 413 19.37 16.26 -20.40
N PHE A 414 20.65 16.57 -20.62
CA PHE A 414 21.40 17.47 -19.75
C PHE A 414 20.74 18.84 -19.67
N ASN A 415 20.40 19.45 -20.80
CA ASN A 415 19.71 20.75 -20.87
C ASN A 415 18.37 20.72 -20.12
N THR A 416 17.60 19.64 -20.24
CA THR A 416 16.34 19.46 -19.51
C THR A 416 16.55 19.45 -18.00
N ARG A 417 17.60 18.81 -17.51
CA ARG A 417 17.96 18.79 -16.07
C ARG A 417 18.30 20.17 -15.57
N ILE A 418 19.17 20.91 -16.30
CA ILE A 418 19.50 22.31 -15.96
C ILE A 418 18.22 23.17 -15.90
N ALA A 419 17.33 23.05 -16.89
CA ALA A 419 16.07 23.78 -16.91
C ALA A 419 15.15 23.45 -15.71
N HIS A 420 15.11 22.20 -15.26
CA HIS A 420 14.33 21.82 -14.06
C HIS A 420 14.93 22.45 -12.79
N ILE A 421 16.25 22.44 -12.65
CA ILE A 421 16.93 23.06 -11.52
C ILE A 421 16.73 24.56 -11.52
N LYS A 422 16.82 25.20 -12.71
CA LYS A 422 16.54 26.64 -12.85
C LYS A 422 15.14 27.01 -12.35
N LYS A 423 14.10 26.29 -12.80
CA LYS A 423 12.73 26.49 -12.35
C LYS A 423 12.55 26.34 -10.84
N PHE A 424 13.29 25.41 -10.22
CA PHE A 424 13.27 25.26 -8.79
C PHE A 424 13.90 26.49 -8.08
N TYR A 425 15.04 26.99 -8.54
CA TYR A 425 15.66 28.20 -7.98
C TYR A 425 14.84 29.47 -8.25
N GLU A 426 14.11 29.52 -9.36
CA GLU A 426 13.12 30.58 -9.60
C GLU A 426 12.00 30.58 -8.54
N PHE A 427 11.48 29.39 -8.22
CA PHE A 427 10.53 29.21 -7.12
C PHE A 427 11.13 29.64 -5.77
N LEU A 428 12.38 29.25 -5.48
CA LEU A 428 13.05 29.67 -4.25
C LEU A 428 13.20 31.19 -4.17
N LYS A 429 13.53 31.85 -5.28
CA LYS A 429 13.66 33.30 -5.33
C LYS A 429 12.31 34.02 -5.14
N VAL A 430 11.27 33.58 -5.84
CA VAL A 430 9.92 34.14 -5.71
C VAL A 430 9.38 34.04 -4.28
N ASN A 431 9.69 32.94 -3.60
CA ASN A 431 9.26 32.72 -2.21
C ASN A 431 10.28 33.23 -1.17
N SER A 432 11.27 34.01 -1.59
CA SER A 432 12.25 34.65 -0.71
C SER A 432 13.13 33.69 0.10
N TYR A 433 13.28 32.44 -0.35
CA TYR A 433 14.24 31.49 0.22
C TYR A 433 15.68 31.80 -0.17
N VAL A 434 15.88 32.39 -1.35
CA VAL A 434 17.16 32.88 -1.85
C VAL A 434 16.98 34.29 -2.40
N LYS A 435 18.02 35.14 -2.29
CA LYS A 435 18.01 36.50 -2.84
C LYS A 435 18.16 36.50 -4.35
N GLU A 436 19.06 35.65 -4.84
CA GLU A 436 19.41 35.53 -6.26
C GLU A 436 19.56 34.06 -6.65
N ILE A 437 19.41 33.79 -7.95
CA ILE A 437 19.65 32.46 -8.49
C ILE A 437 21.17 32.30 -8.62
N PRO A 438 21.78 31.28 -8.02
CA PRO A 438 23.24 31.17 -7.93
C PRO A 438 23.92 30.74 -9.24
N PHE A 439 23.22 30.67 -10.36
CA PHE A 439 23.80 30.33 -11.66
C PHE A 439 22.98 30.89 -12.83
N GLN A 440 23.64 31.06 -13.97
CA GLN A 440 23.02 31.43 -15.23
C GLN A 440 22.94 30.18 -16.13
N ASP A 441 21.76 29.69 -16.38
CA ASP A 441 21.52 28.45 -17.12
C ASP A 441 22.07 28.42 -18.55
N SER A 442 22.07 29.58 -19.24
CA SER A 442 22.58 29.72 -20.59
C SER A 442 24.07 29.33 -20.73
N TYR A 443 24.89 29.46 -19.67
CA TYR A 443 26.30 29.04 -19.69
C TYR A 443 26.50 27.53 -19.67
N TYR A 444 25.48 26.77 -19.24
CA TYR A 444 25.55 25.31 -19.11
C TYR A 444 24.90 24.58 -20.26
N TYR A 445 23.97 25.24 -21.01
CA TYR A 445 23.29 24.59 -22.11
C TYR A 445 24.24 24.13 -23.19
N LYS A 446 24.17 22.88 -23.53
CA LYS A 446 24.90 22.26 -24.63
C LYS A 446 24.18 22.46 -25.95
N LYS A 447 24.91 22.67 -27.01
CA LYS A 447 24.35 22.75 -28.35
C LYS A 447 23.82 21.37 -28.73
N THR A 448 22.52 21.26 -29.02
CA THR A 448 21.90 20.03 -29.48
C THR A 448 21.84 20.02 -31.01
N PHE A 449 22.31 18.94 -31.58
CA PHE A 449 22.18 18.71 -33.03
C PHE A 449 21.05 17.68 -33.21
N PRO A 450 20.12 17.90 -34.15
CA PRO A 450 19.16 16.89 -34.50
C PRO A 450 19.88 15.72 -35.18
N GLU A 451 20.08 14.64 -34.43
CA GLU A 451 20.57 13.40 -35.00
C GLU A 451 19.41 12.69 -35.70
N HIS A 452 19.59 12.44 -36.97
CA HIS A 452 18.63 11.67 -37.74
C HIS A 452 18.97 10.18 -37.61
N HIS A 453 18.09 9.43 -36.99
CA HIS A 453 18.22 7.98 -36.87
C HIS A 453 17.16 7.30 -37.77
N ASP A 454 17.59 6.36 -38.60
CA ASP A 454 16.64 5.46 -39.28
C ASP A 454 15.96 4.59 -38.21
N ARG A 455 14.70 4.93 -37.93
CA ARG A 455 13.85 4.21 -37.00
C ARG A 455 12.75 3.44 -37.65
N THR A 456 12.74 3.38 -39.01
CA THR A 456 11.74 2.61 -39.74
C THR A 456 11.88 1.13 -39.44
N VAL A 457 10.77 0.47 -39.18
CA VAL A 457 10.73 -0.97 -39.03
C VAL A 457 10.85 -1.59 -40.39
N LYS A 458 11.82 -2.44 -40.64
CA LYS A 458 12.04 -3.12 -41.92
C LYS A 458 10.77 -3.90 -42.34
N GLU A 459 10.38 -3.84 -43.59
CA GLU A 459 9.19 -4.51 -44.11
C GLU A 459 9.13 -5.98 -43.73
N ARG A 460 10.22 -6.71 -43.91
CA ARG A 460 10.33 -8.11 -43.50
C ARG A 460 9.92 -8.35 -42.04
N VAL A 461 10.31 -7.45 -41.14
CA VAL A 461 10.03 -7.61 -39.71
C VAL A 461 8.55 -7.40 -39.40
N TYR A 462 7.92 -6.32 -39.92
CA TYR A 462 6.51 -6.11 -39.59
C TYR A 462 5.60 -7.11 -40.32
N MET A 463 5.95 -7.59 -41.53
CA MET A 463 5.24 -8.67 -42.20
C MET A 463 5.36 -10.00 -41.47
N GLU A 464 6.52 -10.31 -40.89
CA GLU A 464 6.69 -11.47 -40.02
C GLU A 464 5.84 -11.38 -38.75
N ILE A 465 5.77 -10.19 -38.13
CA ILE A 465 4.90 -9.97 -36.95
C ILE A 465 3.43 -10.20 -37.35
N LEU A 466 2.97 -9.59 -38.47
CA LEU A 466 1.60 -9.73 -38.92
C LEU A 466 1.25 -11.20 -39.22
N SER A 467 2.12 -11.96 -39.86
CA SER A 467 1.89 -13.37 -40.17
C SER A 467 1.80 -14.26 -38.89
N LYS A 468 2.48 -13.89 -37.81
CA LYS A 468 2.47 -14.60 -36.52
C LYS A 468 1.51 -14.01 -35.47
N LEU A 469 0.85 -12.89 -35.82
CA LEU A 469 0.03 -12.12 -34.86
C LEU A 469 -1.15 -12.92 -34.29
N TYR A 470 -1.64 -13.91 -35.02
CA TYR A 470 -2.73 -14.80 -34.58
C TYR A 470 -2.38 -15.55 -33.27
N SER A 471 -1.09 -15.81 -33.01
CA SER A 471 -0.62 -16.52 -31.81
C SER A 471 -0.51 -15.59 -30.57
N PHE A 472 -0.60 -14.28 -30.75
CA PHE A 472 -0.49 -13.32 -29.66
C PHE A 472 -1.83 -13.19 -28.91
N PRO A 473 -1.83 -12.84 -27.62
CA PRO A 473 -3.05 -12.48 -26.89
C PRO A 473 -3.86 -11.40 -27.61
N LEU A 474 -5.20 -11.52 -27.57
CA LEU A 474 -6.10 -10.68 -28.37
C LEU A 474 -5.90 -9.18 -28.16
N GLU A 475 -5.76 -8.74 -26.88
CA GLU A 475 -5.55 -7.34 -26.55
C GLU A 475 -4.23 -6.80 -27.15
N LEU A 476 -3.17 -7.62 -27.09
CA LEU A 476 -1.87 -7.23 -27.68
C LEU A 476 -1.98 -7.12 -29.22
N ARG A 477 -2.72 -8.02 -29.86
CA ARG A 477 -2.98 -7.95 -31.32
C ARG A 477 -3.67 -6.65 -31.70
N LEU A 478 -4.78 -6.36 -31.01
CA LEU A 478 -5.59 -5.19 -31.33
C LEU A 478 -4.83 -3.88 -31.08
N ILE A 479 -4.09 -3.76 -29.96
CA ILE A 479 -3.25 -2.59 -29.69
C ILE A 479 -2.18 -2.45 -30.79
N PHE A 480 -1.52 -3.54 -31.17
CA PHE A 480 -0.49 -3.51 -32.21
C PHE A 480 -1.07 -3.08 -33.58
N LEU A 481 -2.25 -3.58 -33.98
CA LEU A 481 -2.90 -3.17 -35.22
C LEU A 481 -3.15 -1.67 -35.26
N HIS A 482 -3.52 -1.03 -34.16
CA HIS A 482 -3.64 0.42 -34.10
C HIS A 482 -2.30 1.12 -34.34
N LEU A 483 -1.23 0.65 -33.68
CA LEU A 483 0.10 1.24 -33.88
C LEU A 483 0.54 1.13 -35.34
N TRP A 484 0.29 -0.03 -35.96
CA TRP A 484 0.68 -0.29 -37.34
C TRP A 484 -0.17 0.48 -38.35
N CYS A 485 -1.49 0.47 -38.19
CA CYS A 485 -2.40 1.12 -39.16
C CYS A 485 -2.45 2.64 -39.02
N THR A 486 -2.28 3.19 -37.83
CA THR A 486 -2.58 4.61 -37.56
C THR A 486 -1.38 5.42 -37.09
N GLY A 487 -0.26 4.78 -36.69
CA GLY A 487 0.91 5.46 -36.14
C GLY A 487 0.64 6.23 -34.85
N LEU A 488 -0.45 5.94 -34.11
CA LEU A 488 -0.78 6.58 -32.84
C LEU A 488 0.29 6.31 -31.79
N ARG A 489 0.40 7.23 -30.85
CA ARG A 489 1.23 6.96 -29.65
C ARG A 489 0.57 5.85 -28.83
N ILE A 490 1.39 4.94 -28.29
CA ILE A 490 0.88 3.81 -27.49
C ILE A 490 -0.02 4.27 -26.32
N SER A 491 0.28 5.41 -25.70
CA SER A 491 -0.56 5.98 -24.66
C SER A 491 -1.96 6.39 -25.17
N GLU A 492 -2.06 6.88 -26.40
CA GLU A 492 -3.33 7.25 -27.03
C GLU A 492 -4.15 6.00 -27.30
N VAL A 493 -3.54 4.94 -27.84
CA VAL A 493 -4.21 3.64 -28.09
C VAL A 493 -4.72 3.01 -26.78
N CYS A 494 -3.88 2.97 -25.74
CA CYS A 494 -4.26 2.38 -24.45
C CYS A 494 -5.38 3.13 -23.72
N THR A 495 -5.67 4.38 -24.13
CA THR A 495 -6.73 5.22 -23.51
C THR A 495 -7.97 5.38 -24.38
N LEU A 496 -8.10 4.62 -25.48
CA LEU A 496 -9.30 4.61 -26.31
C LEU A 496 -10.52 4.18 -25.51
N LYS A 497 -11.63 4.91 -25.72
CA LYS A 497 -12.93 4.66 -25.08
C LYS A 497 -13.89 3.98 -26.07
N GLY A 498 -14.91 3.29 -25.57
CA GLY A 498 -15.88 2.56 -26.40
C GLY A 498 -16.53 3.37 -27.48
N ALA A 499 -16.74 4.68 -27.27
CA ALA A 499 -17.31 5.60 -28.27
C ALA A 499 -16.29 6.18 -29.26
N ALA A 500 -15.06 5.66 -29.31
CA ALA A 500 -13.99 6.26 -30.12
C ALA A 500 -14.17 6.07 -31.61
N TYR A 501 -14.95 5.09 -32.09
CA TYR A 501 -15.09 4.74 -33.51
C TYR A 501 -16.41 5.20 -34.04
N SER A 502 -16.38 5.83 -35.22
CA SER A 502 -17.54 6.21 -36.01
C SER A 502 -17.36 5.84 -37.47
N TRP A 503 -18.48 5.71 -38.20
CA TRP A 503 -18.53 5.47 -39.63
C TRP A 503 -19.65 6.34 -40.19
N ASP A 504 -19.35 7.10 -41.25
CA ASP A 504 -20.29 8.02 -41.86
C ASP A 504 -20.99 7.45 -43.11
N GLY A 505 -20.71 6.21 -43.48
CA GLY A 505 -21.21 5.53 -44.66
C GLY A 505 -20.14 5.29 -45.72
N GLU A 506 -19.11 6.12 -45.75
CA GLU A 506 -17.97 6.02 -46.67
C GLU A 506 -16.70 5.72 -45.92
N ASP A 507 -16.35 6.58 -44.94
CA ASP A 507 -15.11 6.53 -44.20
C ASP A 507 -15.30 6.11 -42.73
N ALA A 508 -14.33 5.39 -42.22
CA ALA A 508 -14.24 5.03 -40.82
C ALA A 508 -13.30 5.99 -40.07
N TRP A 509 -13.75 6.47 -38.92
CA TRP A 509 -13.07 7.49 -38.14
C TRP A 509 -12.75 7.01 -36.75
N LEU A 510 -11.61 7.49 -36.21
CA LEU A 510 -11.18 7.23 -34.84
C LEU A 510 -10.98 8.56 -34.10
N LYS A 511 -11.78 8.76 -33.06
CA LYS A 511 -11.66 9.90 -32.13
C LYS A 511 -10.67 9.55 -31.06
N ILE A 512 -9.61 10.36 -30.90
CA ILE A 512 -8.56 10.18 -29.90
C ILE A 512 -8.38 11.44 -29.06
N TYR A 513 -7.99 11.26 -27.80
CA TYR A 513 -7.50 12.35 -26.97
C TYR A 513 -5.98 12.31 -26.93
N GLN A 514 -5.34 13.35 -27.45
CA GLN A 514 -3.88 13.48 -27.45
C GLN A 514 -3.40 14.05 -26.12
N ILE A 515 -3.01 13.18 -25.18
CA ILE A 515 -2.59 13.53 -23.82
C ILE A 515 -1.48 14.60 -23.82
N LYS A 516 -0.51 14.50 -24.72
CA LYS A 516 0.61 15.45 -24.82
C LYS A 516 0.19 16.82 -25.35
N MET A 517 -0.80 16.86 -26.25
CA MET A 517 -1.30 18.08 -26.90
C MET A 517 -2.52 18.66 -26.19
N LYS A 518 -3.09 17.92 -25.22
CA LYS A 518 -4.32 18.29 -24.49
C LYS A 518 -5.51 18.59 -25.41
N ALA A 519 -5.63 17.88 -26.51
CA ALA A 519 -6.65 18.12 -27.54
C ALA A 519 -7.26 16.83 -28.05
N GLU A 520 -8.55 16.90 -28.37
CA GLU A 520 -9.24 15.86 -29.12
C GLU A 520 -8.89 15.93 -30.62
N LYS A 521 -8.88 14.79 -31.25
CA LYS A 521 -8.60 14.66 -32.66
C LYS A 521 -9.38 13.51 -33.28
N MET A 522 -9.79 13.67 -34.51
CA MET A 522 -10.34 12.60 -35.37
C MET A 522 -9.36 12.29 -36.51
N ILE A 523 -9.13 11.02 -36.74
CA ILE A 523 -8.32 10.53 -37.87
C ILE A 523 -9.09 9.46 -38.65
N PRO A 524 -8.93 9.41 -39.97
CA PRO A 524 -9.45 8.31 -40.77
C PRO A 524 -8.67 7.03 -40.48
N ILE A 525 -9.38 5.91 -40.46
CA ILE A 525 -8.81 4.59 -40.24
C ILE A 525 -9.29 3.58 -41.27
N PRO A 526 -8.54 2.48 -41.52
CA PRO A 526 -9.01 1.42 -42.43
C PRO A 526 -10.35 0.83 -41.92
N LEU A 527 -11.32 0.68 -42.84
CA LEU A 527 -12.63 0.11 -42.53
C LEU A 527 -12.53 -1.28 -41.86
N VAL A 528 -11.51 -2.07 -42.22
CA VAL A 528 -11.26 -3.38 -41.63
C VAL A 528 -10.96 -3.25 -40.15
N LEU A 529 -10.12 -2.29 -39.72
CA LEU A 529 -9.82 -2.02 -38.33
C LEU A 529 -11.10 -1.61 -37.57
N TYR A 530 -11.91 -0.73 -38.17
CA TYR A 530 -13.21 -0.35 -37.61
C TYR A 530 -14.10 -1.57 -37.34
N LYS A 531 -14.32 -2.44 -38.36
CA LYS A 531 -15.16 -3.64 -38.24
C LYS A 531 -14.64 -4.61 -37.12
N ILE A 532 -13.32 -4.84 -37.06
CA ILE A 532 -12.69 -5.66 -36.02
C ILE A 532 -12.99 -5.08 -34.65
N MET A 533 -12.84 -3.78 -34.48
CA MET A 533 -13.03 -3.13 -33.19
C MET A 533 -14.49 -3.06 -32.78
N GLN A 534 -15.44 -2.82 -33.72
CA GLN A 534 -16.86 -2.89 -33.39
C GLN A 534 -17.28 -4.30 -32.92
N THR A 535 -16.77 -5.34 -33.59
CA THR A 535 -16.99 -6.72 -33.17
C THR A 535 -16.43 -6.98 -31.76
N TYR A 536 -15.22 -6.47 -31.46
CA TYR A 536 -14.60 -6.63 -30.16
C TYR A 536 -15.37 -5.90 -29.06
N ILE A 537 -15.77 -4.63 -29.31
CA ILE A 537 -16.53 -3.79 -28.39
C ILE A 537 -17.88 -4.44 -28.05
N SER A 538 -18.60 -4.91 -29.08
CA SER A 538 -19.90 -5.59 -28.93
C SER A 538 -19.75 -6.89 -28.13
N LYS A 539 -18.77 -7.74 -28.48
CA LYS A 539 -18.53 -9.02 -27.81
C LYS A 539 -18.13 -8.87 -26.35
N LYS A 540 -17.41 -7.80 -25.99
CA LYS A 540 -16.96 -7.52 -24.63
C LYS A 540 -17.93 -6.62 -23.86
N HIS A 541 -19.05 -6.20 -24.47
CA HIS A 541 -20.06 -5.30 -23.89
C HIS A 541 -19.45 -4.01 -23.31
N ILE A 542 -18.52 -3.39 -24.06
CA ILE A 542 -17.81 -2.19 -23.60
C ILE A 542 -18.72 -0.97 -23.74
N ARG A 543 -18.94 -0.26 -22.64
CA ARG A 543 -19.77 0.95 -22.63
C ARG A 543 -19.05 2.14 -23.28
N PRO A 544 -19.77 3.16 -23.79
CA PRO A 544 -19.18 4.28 -24.50
C PRO A 544 -18.07 5.05 -23.75
N LYS A 545 -18.21 5.20 -22.45
CA LYS A 545 -17.24 5.93 -21.58
C LYS A 545 -16.12 5.05 -21.01
N GLU A 546 -16.22 3.73 -21.15
CA GLU A 546 -15.22 2.81 -20.64
C GLU A 546 -14.02 2.69 -21.57
N TYR A 547 -12.85 2.40 -20.98
CA TYR A 547 -11.68 2.07 -21.80
C TYR A 547 -11.88 0.75 -22.52
N ILE A 548 -11.45 0.69 -23.77
CA ILE A 548 -11.51 -0.52 -24.61
C ILE A 548 -10.50 -1.55 -24.08
N PHE A 549 -9.29 -1.10 -23.83
CA PHE A 549 -8.22 -1.93 -23.27
C PHE A 549 -8.11 -1.64 -21.78
N LYS A 550 -8.43 -2.64 -20.96
CA LYS A 550 -8.48 -2.50 -19.50
C LYS A 550 -7.35 -3.29 -18.82
N ALA A 551 -6.79 -2.71 -17.77
CA ALA A 551 -5.98 -3.43 -16.80
C ALA A 551 -6.89 -4.22 -15.84
N GLN A 552 -6.30 -5.06 -14.96
CA GLN A 552 -7.06 -5.86 -13.99
C GLN A 552 -7.91 -5.01 -13.02
N ASP A 553 -7.48 -3.78 -12.76
CA ASP A 553 -8.18 -2.80 -11.92
C ASP A 553 -9.32 -2.05 -12.66
N GLY A 554 -9.66 -2.45 -13.90
CA GLY A 554 -10.68 -1.82 -14.73
C GLY A 554 -10.27 -0.47 -15.35
N LYS A 555 -9.09 0.07 -15.00
CA LYS A 555 -8.53 1.30 -15.55
C LYS A 555 -7.89 1.06 -16.93
N ALA A 556 -7.42 2.12 -17.59
CA ALA A 556 -6.74 2.03 -18.87
C ALA A 556 -5.55 1.06 -18.83
N TYR A 557 -5.34 0.32 -19.90
CA TYR A 557 -4.21 -0.59 -20.04
C TYR A 557 -2.90 0.16 -19.92
N ARG A 558 -1.96 -0.39 -19.14
CA ARG A 558 -0.66 0.27 -18.91
C ARG A 558 0.23 0.09 -20.13
N TYR A 559 0.66 1.19 -20.75
CA TYR A 559 1.50 1.10 -21.94
C TYR A 559 2.82 0.36 -21.68
N GLY A 560 3.42 0.53 -20.51
CA GLY A 560 4.63 -0.20 -20.14
C GLY A 560 4.42 -1.71 -20.08
N THR A 561 3.26 -2.16 -19.58
CA THR A 561 2.86 -3.58 -19.57
C THR A 561 2.69 -4.10 -20.99
N PHE A 562 2.06 -3.31 -21.88
CA PHE A 562 1.95 -3.67 -23.28
C PHE A 562 3.32 -3.87 -23.93
N VAL A 563 4.20 -2.88 -23.81
CA VAL A 563 5.54 -2.94 -24.43
C VAL A 563 6.32 -4.15 -23.94
N LYS A 564 6.29 -4.42 -22.63
CA LYS A 564 6.95 -5.60 -22.05
C LYS A 564 6.36 -6.90 -22.60
N ASN A 565 5.04 -7.04 -22.58
CA ASN A 565 4.38 -8.27 -22.99
C ASN A 565 4.51 -8.51 -24.51
N PHE A 566 4.40 -7.45 -25.29
CA PHE A 566 4.55 -7.56 -26.76
C PHE A 566 5.99 -7.92 -27.15
N LYS A 567 7.00 -7.31 -26.49
CA LYS A 567 8.39 -7.68 -26.65
C LYS A 567 8.62 -9.17 -26.34
N ASN A 568 8.11 -9.65 -25.21
CA ASN A 568 8.22 -11.07 -24.85
C ASN A 568 7.55 -12.00 -25.87
N GLN A 569 6.45 -11.57 -26.50
CA GLN A 569 5.79 -12.36 -27.55
C GLN A 569 6.61 -12.37 -28.83
N CYS A 570 7.21 -11.25 -29.24
CA CYS A 570 8.13 -11.20 -30.37
C CYS A 570 9.32 -12.15 -30.18
N GLU A 571 9.92 -12.14 -28.99
CA GLU A 571 11.03 -13.04 -28.64
C GLU A 571 10.59 -14.50 -28.69
N LYS A 572 9.45 -14.86 -28.06
CA LYS A 572 8.91 -16.23 -28.07
C LYS A 572 8.56 -16.73 -29.47
N SER A 573 8.09 -15.85 -30.34
CA SER A 573 7.74 -16.18 -31.72
C SER A 573 8.93 -16.15 -32.68
N GLY A 574 10.15 -15.88 -32.17
CA GLY A 574 11.37 -15.83 -32.99
C GLY A 574 11.37 -14.78 -34.08
N ILE A 575 10.73 -13.62 -33.83
CA ILE A 575 10.68 -12.52 -34.80
C ILE A 575 12.09 -12.04 -35.11
N ALA A 576 12.45 -12.00 -36.42
CA ALA A 576 13.78 -11.66 -36.89
C ALA A 576 14.90 -12.44 -36.17
N ASN A 577 14.74 -13.75 -35.97
CA ASN A 577 15.65 -14.61 -35.23
C ASN A 577 15.91 -14.16 -33.78
N SER A 578 14.90 -13.51 -33.14
CA SER A 578 14.97 -12.94 -31.80
C SER A 578 15.90 -11.72 -31.65
N GLU A 579 16.40 -11.17 -32.72
CA GLU A 579 17.25 -9.95 -32.74
C GLU A 579 16.41 -8.66 -32.69
N TYR A 580 15.11 -8.74 -33.06
CA TYR A 580 14.24 -7.57 -33.09
C TYR A 580 13.81 -7.11 -31.71
N VAL A 581 14.13 -5.86 -31.37
CA VAL A 581 13.65 -5.21 -30.15
C VAL A 581 12.47 -4.31 -30.47
N PHE A 582 11.27 -4.72 -30.05
CA PHE A 582 10.06 -3.96 -30.26
C PHE A 582 10.09 -2.58 -29.58
N LYS A 583 9.84 -1.54 -30.37
CA LYS A 583 9.62 -0.15 -29.90
C LYS A 583 8.37 0.40 -30.54
N SER A 584 7.35 0.72 -29.76
CA SER A 584 6.06 1.19 -30.26
C SER A 584 6.15 2.46 -31.12
N HIS A 585 7.15 3.31 -30.86
CA HIS A 585 7.33 4.58 -31.53
C HIS A 585 7.88 4.42 -32.96
N ASP A 586 8.59 3.32 -33.23
CA ASP A 586 9.17 3.03 -34.54
C ASP A 586 8.07 2.81 -35.60
N TYR A 587 6.89 2.31 -35.21
CA TYR A 587 5.75 2.17 -36.10
C TYR A 587 5.18 3.52 -36.57
N ARG A 588 5.25 4.53 -35.69
CA ARG A 588 4.87 5.89 -36.07
C ARG A 588 5.85 6.51 -37.05
N HIS A 589 7.15 6.25 -36.89
CA HIS A 589 8.16 6.62 -37.88
C HIS A 589 7.95 5.90 -39.18
N THR A 590 7.72 4.59 -39.16
CA THR A 590 7.45 3.78 -40.35
C THR A 590 6.27 4.33 -41.14
N LEU A 591 5.14 4.61 -40.48
CA LEU A 591 3.96 5.15 -41.13
C LEU A 591 4.20 6.55 -41.71
N ALA A 592 4.87 7.44 -40.94
CA ALA A 592 5.22 8.77 -41.43
C ALA A 592 6.10 8.72 -42.69
N THR A 593 7.10 7.84 -42.71
CA THR A 593 7.96 7.62 -43.89
C THR A 593 7.20 7.03 -45.04
N GLN A 594 6.31 6.04 -44.83
CA GLN A 594 5.45 5.48 -45.86
C GLN A 594 4.53 6.54 -46.51
N PHE A 595 3.85 7.37 -45.70
CA PHE A 595 3.03 8.46 -46.22
C PHE A 595 3.85 9.44 -47.07
N TYR A 596 5.04 9.81 -46.61
CA TYR A 596 5.94 10.69 -47.33
C TYR A 596 6.43 10.04 -48.62
N ASP A 597 6.74 8.77 -48.63
CA ASP A 597 7.15 8.03 -49.84
C ASP A 597 6.02 7.88 -50.88
N HIS A 598 4.75 7.95 -50.43
CA HIS A 598 3.57 8.02 -51.27
C HIS A 598 3.13 9.46 -51.56
N GLU A 599 4.05 10.43 -51.49
CA GLU A 599 3.85 11.83 -51.87
C GLU A 599 2.84 12.61 -51.02
N VAL A 600 2.46 12.11 -49.84
CA VAL A 600 1.65 12.87 -48.89
C VAL A 600 2.47 14.03 -48.35
N SER A 601 1.91 15.25 -48.36
CA SER A 601 2.62 16.45 -47.92
C SER A 601 3.03 16.36 -46.44
N LEU A 602 4.17 16.94 -46.06
CA LEU A 602 4.62 17.01 -44.66
C LEU A 602 3.58 17.67 -43.75
N GLN A 603 2.84 18.65 -44.26
CA GLN A 603 1.76 19.31 -43.52
C GLN A 603 0.64 18.32 -43.20
N THR A 604 0.19 17.54 -44.18
CA THR A 604 -0.85 16.53 -43.98
C THR A 604 -0.39 15.45 -43.03
N ILE A 605 0.86 15.00 -43.15
CA ILE A 605 1.45 14.02 -42.19
C ILE A 605 1.53 14.62 -40.78
N ARG A 606 1.95 15.88 -40.64
CA ARG A 606 1.94 16.61 -39.39
C ARG A 606 0.55 16.61 -38.79
N ASP A 607 -0.44 17.00 -39.57
CA ASP A 607 -1.81 17.13 -39.10
C ASP A 607 -2.39 15.74 -38.77
N TYR A 608 -2.14 14.72 -39.58
CA TYR A 608 -2.56 13.33 -39.30
C TYR A 608 -1.92 12.78 -38.01
N LEU A 609 -0.63 12.99 -37.79
CA LEU A 609 0.05 12.52 -36.61
C LEU A 609 -0.18 13.42 -35.36
N GLY A 610 -0.61 14.67 -35.56
CA GLY A 610 -0.78 15.67 -34.50
C GLY A 610 0.57 16.11 -33.92
N HIS A 611 1.47 16.55 -34.78
CA HIS A 611 2.71 17.22 -34.39
C HIS A 611 2.49 18.71 -34.30
N TYR A 612 3.18 19.36 -33.34
CA TYR A 612 3.08 20.80 -33.16
C TYR A 612 3.68 21.60 -34.30
N SER A 613 4.79 21.10 -34.87
CA SER A 613 5.46 21.77 -36.02
C SER A 613 5.88 20.75 -37.07
N GLU A 614 6.13 21.25 -38.29
CA GLU A 614 6.66 20.42 -39.37
C GLU A 614 8.05 19.88 -39.08
N GLU A 615 8.88 20.64 -38.33
CA GLU A 615 10.19 20.15 -37.88
C GLU A 615 10.09 18.88 -37.05
N MET A 616 9.05 18.77 -36.19
CA MET A 616 8.77 17.51 -35.52
C MET A 616 8.44 16.39 -36.51
N THR A 617 7.73 16.69 -37.59
CA THR A 617 7.39 15.70 -38.63
C THR A 617 8.62 15.31 -39.43
N LYS A 618 9.48 16.26 -39.77
CA LYS A 618 10.76 15.99 -40.45
C LYS A 618 11.64 15.00 -39.72
N GLN A 619 11.61 14.99 -38.39
CA GLN A 619 12.33 14.02 -37.58
C GLN A 619 11.79 12.59 -37.66
N TYR A 620 10.52 12.43 -38.11
CA TYR A 620 9.87 11.14 -38.29
C TYR A 620 9.94 10.63 -39.74
N VAL A 621 10.33 11.47 -40.68
CA VAL A 621 10.54 11.07 -42.08
C VAL A 621 11.99 10.70 -42.26
N ASP A 622 12.26 9.38 -42.30
CA ASP A 622 13.60 8.91 -42.61
C ASP A 622 13.81 9.06 -44.12
N TYR A 623 14.18 10.19 -44.65
CA TYR A 623 14.38 10.53 -45.53
C TYR A 623 14.84 11.22 -46.70
N MET A 624 15.11 12.37 -46.60
CA MET A 624 15.57 13.11 -47.77
C MET A 624 16.83 12.59 -48.46
N PRO A 625 17.94 12.12 -47.78
CA PRO A 625 19.06 11.53 -48.45
C PRO A 625 18.70 10.31 -49.31
N LYS A 626 17.80 9.42 -48.86
CA LYS A 626 17.38 8.26 -49.68
C LYS A 626 16.63 8.67 -50.91
N LYS A 627 15.71 9.64 -50.84
CA LYS A 627 14.99 10.16 -52.04
C LYS A 627 15.95 10.89 -52.97
N VAL A 628 16.85 11.72 -52.47
CA VAL A 628 17.85 12.39 -53.28
C VAL A 628 18.80 11.36 -53.92
N ALA A 629 19.23 10.36 -53.15
CA ALA A 629 20.07 9.29 -53.69
C ALA A 629 19.34 8.51 -54.79
N LYS A 630 18.04 8.18 -54.59
CA LYS A 630 17.20 7.51 -55.59
C LYS A 630 17.00 8.40 -56.81
N ALA A 631 16.62 9.66 -56.61
CA ALA A 631 16.43 10.62 -57.69
C ALA A 631 17.77 10.85 -58.47
N ASN A 632 18.87 10.94 -57.77
CA ASN A 632 20.19 11.01 -58.38
C ASN A 632 20.50 9.76 -59.21
N MET A 633 20.28 8.57 -58.67
CA MET A 633 20.46 7.32 -59.39
C MET A 633 19.57 7.28 -60.65
N GLU A 634 18.29 7.61 -60.54
CA GLU A 634 17.35 7.65 -61.64
C GLU A 634 17.72 8.72 -62.67
N PHE A 635 18.14 9.92 -62.23
CA PHE A 635 18.56 11.01 -63.12
C PHE A 635 19.82 10.64 -63.92
N TYR A 636 20.87 10.13 -63.23
CA TYR A 636 22.15 9.79 -63.88
C TYR A 636 22.11 8.42 -64.57
N ALA A 637 21.10 7.58 -64.35
CA ALA A 637 20.87 6.37 -65.11
C ALA A 637 20.36 6.64 -66.55
N LYS A 638 19.75 7.80 -66.80
CA LYS A 638 19.26 8.18 -68.13
C LYS A 638 20.43 8.39 -69.10
N PRO A 639 20.34 7.92 -70.33
CA PRO A 639 21.43 8.03 -71.33
C PRO A 639 21.92 9.47 -71.56
N GLU A 640 20.98 10.44 -71.56
CA GLU A 640 21.26 11.86 -71.72
C GLU A 640 22.01 12.49 -70.56
N ASN A 641 21.89 11.92 -69.32
CA ASN A 641 22.49 12.46 -68.09
C ASN A 641 23.65 11.59 -67.56
N ASN A 642 24.08 10.62 -68.34
CA ASN A 642 25.15 9.71 -67.92
C ASN A 642 26.50 10.44 -67.83
N LEU A 643 27.01 10.60 -66.60
CA LEU A 643 28.28 11.27 -66.33
C LEU A 643 29.48 10.64 -67.09
N GLY A 644 29.43 9.32 -67.29
CA GLY A 644 30.46 8.61 -68.08
C GLY A 644 30.52 9.06 -69.52
N SER A 645 29.38 9.40 -70.13
CA SER A 645 29.33 9.92 -71.50
C SER A 645 29.76 11.38 -71.59
N MET A 646 29.64 12.16 -70.53
CA MET A 646 30.02 13.58 -70.50
C MET A 646 31.52 13.79 -70.25
N ILE A 647 32.23 12.84 -69.63
CA ILE A 647 33.65 12.94 -69.29
C ILE A 647 34.55 12.37 -70.42
N THR A 648 33.96 11.83 -71.50
CA THR A 648 34.75 11.27 -72.59
C THR A 648 35.41 12.39 -73.41
N VAL A 649 36.72 12.62 -73.17
CA VAL A 649 37.52 13.58 -73.91
C VAL A 649 37.86 12.97 -75.29
N LYS A 650 37.38 13.57 -76.37
CA LYS A 650 37.81 13.22 -77.69
C LYS A 650 39.32 13.55 -77.83
N LYS A 651 40.20 12.55 -77.83
CA LYS A 651 41.62 12.75 -78.27
C LYS A 651 41.59 13.06 -79.75
N ARG A 652 42.14 14.26 -80.14
CA ARG A 652 42.39 14.62 -81.52
C ARG A 652 43.43 13.66 -82.09
N GLY A 653 43.03 12.74 -82.98
CA GLY A 653 43.94 11.98 -83.83
C GLY A 653 44.00 10.45 -83.64
N GLU A 654 43.27 9.84 -82.77
CA GLU A 654 43.24 8.37 -82.69
C GLU A 654 41.81 7.81 -82.97
N LYS A 655 41.78 6.77 -83.80
CA LYS A 655 40.61 6.07 -84.17
C LYS A 655 39.78 5.57 -82.94
N HIS A 656 38.57 5.80 -83.01
CA HIS A 656 37.59 5.43 -82.00
C HIS A 656 37.76 4.02 -81.44
N ASP A 657 38.27 3.93 -80.17
CA ASP A 657 37.92 2.84 -79.30
C ASP A 657 37.02 3.41 -78.22
N LYS A 658 35.75 3.22 -78.34
CA LYS A 658 34.80 3.48 -77.23
C LYS A 658 35.00 2.47 -76.16
N LYS A 659 35.89 2.74 -75.21
CA LYS A 659 35.83 2.07 -73.94
C LYS A 659 34.75 2.71 -73.09
N ASN A 660 33.63 2.03 -73.02
CA ASN A 660 32.57 2.36 -72.07
C ASN A 660 33.06 2.31 -70.65
N LEU A 661 33.19 3.47 -70.03
CA LEU A 661 33.34 3.61 -68.56
C LEU A 661 31.98 3.36 -67.85
N SER A 662 31.28 2.31 -68.28
CA SER A 662 29.98 1.95 -67.69
C SER A 662 30.02 0.74 -66.76
N LYS A 663 31.21 0.42 -66.20
CA LYS A 663 31.29 -0.61 -65.18
C LYS A 663 32.10 -0.06 -64.01
N GLY A 664 31.39 0.37 -63.01
CA GLY A 664 31.99 0.74 -61.74
C GLY A 664 31.23 1.84 -61.04
N THR A 665 30.16 1.49 -60.48
CA THR A 665 29.63 1.66 -59.08
C THR A 665 28.20 1.21 -59.05
#